data_ae356348fd145ce5cb35ea143b5af8ec
#
_entry.id   ae356348fd145ce5cb35ea143b5af8ec
#
_cell.length_a   1.000
_cell.length_b   1.000
_cell.length_c   1.000
_cell.angle_alpha   90.00
_cell.angle_beta   90.00
_cell.angle_gamma   90.00
#
_symmetry.space_group_name_H-M   'P 1'
#
loop_
_entity.id
_entity.type
_entity.pdbx_description
1 polymer ?
#
loop_
_entity_poly.entity_id
_entity_poly.type
_entity_poly.pdbx_seq_one_letter_code
_entity_poly.pdbx_strand_id
1 'polypeptide(L)'
;MTKKTKATSGADEKTPSLPQYFSWINSTNEGSTEKQTIANLEYFKWLHDKYGMKLKIYAWDAGNLDGAGFYDNPYESEKLKKQYPNTYKPCVDKAAEFGCHLGVWGGADGFGDTPEEEQKRHDLLVHLCRDFGFMQFKFDAVCGWPREEKHLAFKRAIDECRKYVPDLIVLNHRLWLGEGEIACTTFLVDGVETYIDVHVCNEISGPHHRMYPLSRPLIPGLDRLAEDHGVCISSFVDNFEDDLIIQAFSRCLILAPEIYGNPWLIRDDEQARLAKIYNVHAKYSDILVNGMTLSEEIYGHNAISRGDGDTRLITFTNASWLPKTVTISIGEEIALADCEGKEYIVKSIHPYEEYIATAKAGDSVTIEIEPARAALILVQEKSKFEKDDFVLTGCKYETVYGPGATPDKVRIFKADGTIGSIGNRSVDYAAINGDSTIARPVYLGLLKTSPIPANLEQLYEATCFAADCDSLEAQSLKRSGDTKVPEVKAARDAFFNQEAYIYRGTESRAMFDGDSDTYFDAESKFMATRLDGGCLRVDLGKEYDISRIEIESFVVNEPTHEIREAHFEPLAQVSADLANWSDAPLHGVETTLDSYTIPVILASVHLTDHCEGKKCTATYTVNASARYFRLPCPMDRIFSFTAYDMNGNKIDLCAPHANNLLAPFDKVSFISARSLTVTLPEDYADGAYIAIGTDGIHGDEGVYCTIEYDGKQIGAFDRACCYPMNNWEYKAKTANCGFTYYFKLTPDMKGKEVKLHAFYKNECQVVTRAWVCDTNNKQPIAELNI
;
A
#
# COMPACT_ATOMS: atom_id res chain seq x y z
N MET A 1 10.59 -31.12 -17.34
CA MET A 1 9.59 -30.05 -17.36
C MET A 1 8.75 -30.21 -18.59
N THR A 2 7.51 -30.61 -18.46
CA THR A 2 6.53 -30.58 -19.53
C THR A 2 6.21 -29.11 -19.79
N LYS A 3 6.51 -28.66 -21.01
CA LYS A 3 6.18 -27.31 -21.45
C LYS A 3 4.66 -27.09 -21.44
N LYS A 4 4.10 -26.75 -20.31
CA LYS A 4 2.85 -25.99 -20.32
C LYS A 4 3.25 -24.52 -20.47
N THR A 5 3.34 -24.05 -21.67
CA THR A 5 4.04 -22.84 -22.00
C THR A 5 3.13 -21.72 -22.48
N LYS A 6 1.79 -21.86 -22.35
CA LYS A 6 0.89 -20.80 -22.79
C LYS A 6 -0.36 -20.78 -21.94
N ALA A 7 -0.71 -19.60 -21.48
CA ALA A 7 -2.10 -19.25 -21.24
C ALA A 7 -2.83 -19.51 -22.56
N THR A 8 -3.63 -20.54 -22.58
CA THR A 8 -4.16 -21.07 -23.85
C THR A 8 -5.47 -20.42 -24.24
N SER A 9 -5.98 -19.52 -23.40
CA SER A 9 -7.29 -18.94 -23.63
C SER A 9 -7.30 -17.48 -23.20
N GLY A 10 -7.60 -16.58 -24.13
CA GLY A 10 -7.73 -15.14 -23.91
C GLY A 10 -6.44 -14.35 -23.83
N ALA A 11 -5.27 -14.99 -23.73
CA ALA A 11 -3.99 -14.28 -23.69
C ALA A 11 -2.83 -15.12 -24.24
N ASP A 12 -1.97 -14.48 -24.99
CA ASP A 12 -0.70 -15.02 -25.49
C ASP A 12 0.36 -13.91 -25.57
N GLU A 13 1.51 -14.21 -26.14
CA GLU A 13 2.59 -13.25 -26.33
C GLU A 13 2.20 -12.03 -27.19
N LYS A 14 1.09 -12.08 -27.90
CA LYS A 14 0.56 -10.98 -28.74
C LYS A 14 -0.55 -10.19 -28.06
N THR A 15 -1.05 -10.68 -26.93
CA THR A 15 -2.11 -9.98 -26.20
C THR A 15 -1.56 -8.61 -25.73
N PRO A 16 -2.25 -7.51 -26.07
CA PRO A 16 -1.79 -6.18 -25.67
C PRO A 16 -1.81 -6.02 -24.16
N SER A 17 -1.04 -5.06 -23.64
CA SER A 17 -1.13 -4.68 -22.24
C SER A 17 -2.49 -4.07 -21.94
N LEU A 18 -3.07 -4.48 -20.83
CA LEU A 18 -4.36 -4.04 -20.30
C LEU A 18 -4.13 -3.40 -18.93
N PRO A 19 -3.67 -2.13 -18.89
CA PRO A 19 -3.43 -1.42 -17.62
C PRO A 19 -4.66 -1.41 -16.74
N GLN A 20 -4.49 -1.79 -15.48
CA GLN A 20 -5.59 -2.05 -14.55
C GLN A 20 -5.51 -1.20 -13.28
N TYR A 21 -6.68 -0.83 -12.78
CA TYR A 21 -6.94 -0.50 -11.38
C TYR A 21 -7.93 -1.48 -10.80
N PHE A 22 -7.69 -1.98 -9.58
CA PHE A 22 -8.70 -2.76 -8.87
C PHE A 22 -8.94 -2.23 -7.47
N SER A 23 -10.21 -2.24 -7.07
CA SER A 23 -10.66 -1.70 -5.79
C SER A 23 -10.56 -2.77 -4.71
N TRP A 24 -9.37 -2.98 -4.20
CA TRP A 24 -9.16 -3.91 -3.11
C TRP A 24 -8.23 -3.30 -2.07
N ILE A 25 -8.31 -3.75 -0.81
CA ILE A 25 -7.51 -3.27 0.30
C ILE A 25 -7.63 -1.75 0.52
N ASN A 26 -7.25 -1.24 1.66
CA ASN A 26 -7.43 0.15 2.05
C ASN A 26 -8.90 0.60 1.99
N SER A 27 -9.82 -0.32 2.20
CA SER A 27 -11.25 0.00 2.20
C SER A 27 -11.82 0.47 0.87
N THR A 28 -11.09 0.33 -0.23
CA THR A 28 -11.56 0.79 -1.54
C THR A 28 -12.75 0.00 -2.06
N ASN A 29 -12.88 -1.26 -1.68
CA ASN A 29 -14.01 -2.12 -2.01
C ASN A 29 -15.05 -2.21 -0.89
N GLU A 30 -14.67 -1.88 0.33
CA GLU A 30 -15.58 -1.83 1.46
C GLU A 30 -16.57 -0.68 1.28
N GLY A 31 -17.83 -1.02 1.20
CA GLY A 31 -18.84 -0.04 0.87
C GLY A 31 -18.72 0.51 -0.55
N SER A 32 -18.03 -0.18 -1.45
CA SER A 32 -17.97 0.17 -2.87
C SER A 32 -19.38 0.37 -3.42
N THR A 33 -19.63 1.55 -3.95
CA THR A 33 -20.96 2.01 -4.39
C THR A 33 -20.87 2.61 -5.78
N GLU A 34 -22.00 2.72 -6.46
CA GLU A 34 -22.10 3.44 -7.72
C GLU A 34 -21.50 4.84 -7.61
N LYS A 35 -21.83 5.58 -6.54
CA LYS A 35 -21.32 6.94 -6.31
C LYS A 35 -19.80 6.98 -6.20
N GLN A 36 -19.20 6.08 -5.41
CA GLN A 36 -17.75 6.03 -5.23
C GLN A 36 -17.05 5.60 -6.52
N THR A 37 -17.57 4.56 -7.18
CA THR A 37 -17.03 4.07 -8.44
C THR A 37 -17.03 5.15 -9.51
N ILE A 38 -18.13 5.89 -9.66
CA ILE A 38 -18.22 7.00 -10.61
C ILE A 38 -17.20 8.09 -10.27
N ALA A 39 -17.03 8.45 -8.98
CA ALA A 39 -16.04 9.44 -8.57
C ALA A 39 -14.60 9.00 -8.88
N ASN A 40 -14.28 7.73 -8.67
CA ASN A 40 -12.98 7.18 -9.04
C ASN A 40 -12.79 7.15 -10.58
N LEU A 41 -13.80 6.80 -11.34
CA LEU A 41 -13.74 6.82 -12.80
C LEU A 41 -13.59 8.25 -13.35
N GLU A 42 -14.23 9.25 -12.73
CA GLU A 42 -14.01 10.67 -13.05
C GLU A 42 -12.56 11.09 -12.78
N TYR A 43 -11.97 10.63 -11.69
CA TYR A 43 -10.55 10.84 -11.39
C TYR A 43 -9.66 10.22 -12.47
N PHE A 44 -9.87 8.97 -12.86
CA PHE A 44 -9.08 8.34 -13.93
C PHE A 44 -9.31 8.97 -15.29
N LYS A 45 -10.55 9.40 -15.58
CA LYS A 45 -10.85 10.18 -16.77
C LYS A 45 -10.07 11.51 -16.79
N TRP A 46 -10.00 12.20 -15.65
CA TRP A 46 -9.21 13.42 -15.54
C TRP A 46 -7.70 13.16 -15.81
N LEU A 47 -7.14 12.06 -15.30
CA LEU A 47 -5.76 11.67 -15.63
C LEU A 47 -5.59 11.36 -17.12
N HIS A 48 -6.59 10.72 -17.74
CA HIS A 48 -6.62 10.47 -19.17
C HIS A 48 -6.64 11.78 -19.96
N ASP A 49 -7.57 12.67 -19.65
CA ASP A 49 -7.77 13.92 -20.40
C ASP A 49 -6.60 14.89 -20.23
N LYS A 50 -5.99 14.92 -19.05
CA LYS A 50 -4.93 15.88 -18.74
C LYS A 50 -3.54 15.38 -19.12
N TYR A 51 -3.25 14.12 -18.88
CA TYR A 51 -1.91 13.56 -19.01
C TYR A 51 -1.80 12.41 -20.03
N GLY A 52 -2.89 12.07 -20.71
CA GLY A 52 -2.92 10.99 -21.69
C GLY A 52 -2.84 9.59 -21.10
N MET A 53 -3.00 9.41 -19.78
CA MET A 53 -2.96 8.12 -19.12
C MET A 53 -4.07 7.21 -19.65
N LYS A 54 -3.72 5.97 -19.99
CA LYS A 54 -4.68 4.97 -20.49
C LYS A 54 -4.89 3.88 -19.46
N LEU A 55 -6.02 3.90 -18.77
CA LEU A 55 -6.52 2.79 -17.97
C LEU A 55 -7.46 1.96 -18.84
N LYS A 56 -7.27 0.63 -18.86
CA LYS A 56 -8.07 -0.28 -19.67
C LYS A 56 -9.13 -1.02 -18.88
N ILE A 57 -8.82 -1.35 -17.63
CA ILE A 57 -9.71 -2.10 -16.75
C ILE A 57 -9.83 -1.38 -15.41
N TYR A 58 -11.05 -1.13 -14.98
CA TYR A 58 -11.40 -0.80 -13.61
C TYR A 58 -12.11 -2.01 -13.01
N ALA A 59 -11.44 -2.76 -12.15
CA ALA A 59 -12.00 -3.97 -11.57
C ALA A 59 -12.45 -3.72 -10.13
N TRP A 60 -13.62 -4.23 -9.79
CA TRP A 60 -14.01 -4.42 -8.40
C TRP A 60 -13.42 -5.73 -7.89
N ASP A 61 -12.83 -5.68 -6.72
CA ASP A 61 -12.40 -6.87 -6.00
C ASP A 61 -13.52 -7.38 -5.06
N ALA A 62 -13.20 -8.17 -4.06
CA ALA A 62 -14.17 -8.86 -3.19
C ALA A 62 -15.38 -7.99 -2.80
N GLY A 63 -16.54 -8.62 -2.71
CA GLY A 63 -17.77 -7.96 -2.29
C GLY A 63 -18.79 -7.67 -3.40
N ASN A 64 -18.48 -7.91 -4.67
CA ASN A 64 -19.42 -7.63 -5.76
C ASN A 64 -20.08 -8.88 -6.36
N LEU A 65 -19.33 -9.98 -6.53
CA LEU A 65 -19.81 -11.28 -7.00
C LEU A 65 -19.55 -12.38 -5.98
N ASP A 66 -19.80 -12.16 -4.74
CA ASP A 66 -19.50 -13.09 -3.66
C ASP A 66 -20.76 -13.79 -3.16
N GLY A 67 -20.70 -15.12 -3.16
CA GLY A 67 -21.70 -15.99 -2.59
C GLY A 67 -22.85 -16.39 -3.52
N ALA A 68 -23.57 -17.40 -3.10
CA ALA A 68 -24.67 -18.02 -3.84
C ALA A 68 -25.81 -17.03 -4.17
N GLY A 69 -26.11 -16.13 -3.24
CA GLY A 69 -27.17 -15.14 -3.44
C GLY A 69 -26.95 -14.15 -4.57
N PHE A 70 -25.69 -13.96 -4.98
CA PHE A 70 -25.39 -13.13 -6.14
C PHE A 70 -25.89 -13.73 -7.45
N TYR A 71 -25.68 -15.04 -7.62
CA TYR A 71 -26.11 -15.74 -8.84
C TYR A 71 -27.61 -15.92 -8.94
N ASP A 72 -28.34 -15.83 -7.82
CA ASP A 72 -29.80 -15.98 -7.81
C ASP A 72 -30.51 -14.83 -8.52
N ASN A 73 -30.16 -13.61 -8.20
CA ASN A 73 -30.60 -12.44 -8.95
C ASN A 73 -29.74 -11.22 -8.61
N PRO A 74 -28.75 -10.87 -9.43
CA PRO A 74 -27.80 -9.80 -9.11
C PRO A 74 -28.45 -8.43 -8.97
N TYR A 75 -29.60 -8.19 -9.63
CA TYR A 75 -30.26 -6.89 -9.53
C TYR A 75 -31.37 -6.83 -8.49
N GLU A 76 -31.75 -7.97 -7.92
CA GLU A 76 -32.77 -8.06 -6.89
C GLU A 76 -32.21 -8.21 -5.48
N SER A 77 -30.91 -8.51 -5.34
CA SER A 77 -30.28 -8.57 -4.03
C SER A 77 -30.37 -7.19 -3.35
N GLU A 78 -30.72 -7.16 -2.08
CA GLU A 78 -30.78 -5.91 -1.31
C GLU A 78 -29.42 -5.21 -1.25
N LYS A 79 -28.34 -5.99 -1.21
CA LYS A 79 -26.96 -5.49 -1.30
C LYS A 79 -26.74 -4.69 -2.57
N LEU A 80 -27.01 -5.26 -3.74
CA LEU A 80 -26.75 -4.60 -5.01
C LEU A 80 -27.70 -3.43 -5.26
N LYS A 81 -28.96 -3.51 -4.84
CA LYS A 81 -29.88 -2.37 -4.87
C LYS A 81 -29.37 -1.19 -4.05
N LYS A 82 -28.77 -1.47 -2.90
CA LYS A 82 -28.17 -0.43 -2.04
C LYS A 82 -26.89 0.13 -2.66
N GLN A 83 -26.00 -0.72 -3.16
CA GLN A 83 -24.70 -0.31 -3.69
C GLN A 83 -24.79 0.29 -5.10
N TYR A 84 -25.58 -0.32 -5.98
CA TYR A 84 -25.72 0.04 -7.39
C TYR A 84 -27.21 0.18 -7.76
N PRO A 85 -27.87 1.24 -7.31
CA PRO A 85 -29.33 1.41 -7.49
C PRO A 85 -29.77 1.49 -8.96
N ASN A 86 -28.86 1.86 -9.85
CA ASN A 86 -29.10 1.95 -11.29
C ASN A 86 -28.39 0.83 -12.08
N THR A 87 -28.14 -0.31 -11.46
CA THR A 87 -27.32 -1.40 -11.99
C THR A 87 -25.86 -0.97 -12.22
N TYR A 88 -25.11 -1.72 -13.00
CA TYR A 88 -23.74 -1.32 -13.37
C TYR A 88 -23.69 -0.30 -14.54
N LYS A 89 -24.83 0.00 -15.15
CA LYS A 89 -24.90 0.83 -16.37
C LYS A 89 -24.22 2.20 -16.22
N PRO A 90 -24.46 2.98 -15.16
CA PRO A 90 -23.79 4.29 -14.99
C PRO A 90 -22.27 4.17 -14.91
N CYS A 91 -21.75 3.14 -14.25
CA CYS A 91 -20.31 2.90 -14.14
C CYS A 91 -19.73 2.48 -15.49
N VAL A 92 -20.42 1.62 -16.23
CA VAL A 92 -20.02 1.19 -17.58
C VAL A 92 -19.96 2.39 -18.52
N ASP A 93 -21.00 3.21 -18.53
CA ASP A 93 -21.06 4.40 -19.39
C ASP A 93 -19.92 5.37 -19.07
N LYS A 94 -19.66 5.59 -17.78
CA LYS A 94 -18.56 6.45 -17.35
C LYS A 94 -17.19 5.90 -17.76
N ALA A 95 -16.92 4.62 -17.56
CA ALA A 95 -15.68 3.96 -17.98
C ALA A 95 -15.48 4.07 -19.51
N ALA A 96 -16.54 3.89 -20.29
CA ALA A 96 -16.49 3.96 -21.74
C ALA A 96 -16.10 5.35 -22.27
N GLU A 97 -16.34 6.44 -21.53
CA GLU A 97 -15.96 7.80 -21.95
C GLU A 97 -14.46 7.96 -22.24
N PHE A 98 -13.61 7.15 -21.63
CA PHE A 98 -12.15 7.19 -21.84
C PHE A 98 -11.56 5.83 -22.25
N GLY A 99 -12.39 4.92 -22.76
CA GLY A 99 -11.96 3.62 -23.29
C GLY A 99 -11.55 2.60 -22.21
N CYS A 100 -12.11 2.73 -21.01
CA CYS A 100 -11.97 1.80 -19.90
C CYS A 100 -13.15 0.83 -19.86
N HIS A 101 -12.93 -0.37 -19.37
CA HIS A 101 -13.89 -1.43 -19.16
C HIS A 101 -13.97 -1.81 -17.69
N LEU A 102 -15.05 -2.47 -17.28
CA LEU A 102 -15.16 -2.98 -15.93
C LEU A 102 -14.64 -4.41 -15.82
N GLY A 103 -14.15 -4.77 -14.63
CA GLY A 103 -13.83 -6.11 -14.20
C GLY A 103 -14.45 -6.42 -12.85
N VAL A 104 -14.54 -7.70 -12.47
CA VAL A 104 -15.19 -8.08 -11.22
C VAL A 104 -14.57 -9.33 -10.61
N TRP A 105 -14.51 -9.34 -9.28
CA TRP A 105 -14.14 -10.48 -8.45
C TRP A 105 -15.38 -11.30 -8.09
N GLY A 106 -15.21 -12.61 -7.97
CA GLY A 106 -16.25 -13.52 -7.50
C GLY A 106 -15.72 -14.92 -7.26
N GLY A 107 -16.61 -15.78 -6.80
CA GLY A 107 -16.31 -17.19 -6.58
C GLY A 107 -17.02 -18.09 -7.59
N ALA A 108 -16.51 -19.27 -7.76
CA ALA A 108 -17.17 -20.29 -8.58
C ALA A 108 -18.38 -20.91 -7.88
N ASP A 109 -18.38 -20.90 -6.54
CA ASP A 109 -19.51 -21.37 -5.69
C ASP A 109 -20.13 -22.67 -6.17
N GLY A 110 -19.30 -23.73 -6.31
CA GLY A 110 -19.72 -25.03 -6.82
C GLY A 110 -20.19 -25.03 -8.28
N PHE A 111 -20.46 -23.90 -8.88
CA PHE A 111 -21.05 -23.66 -10.19
C PHE A 111 -22.47 -24.23 -10.34
N GLY A 112 -23.24 -24.18 -9.23
CA GLY A 112 -24.65 -24.61 -9.15
C GLY A 112 -24.85 -26.07 -8.80
N ASP A 113 -25.85 -26.35 -7.97
CA ASP A 113 -26.21 -27.71 -7.54
C ASP A 113 -27.16 -28.39 -8.53
N THR A 114 -27.99 -27.60 -9.17
CA THR A 114 -28.99 -28.04 -10.13
C THR A 114 -28.69 -27.49 -11.53
N PRO A 115 -29.31 -28.06 -12.59
CA PRO A 115 -29.17 -27.50 -13.95
C PRO A 115 -29.66 -26.05 -14.03
N GLU A 116 -30.68 -25.67 -13.27
CA GLU A 116 -31.25 -24.33 -13.22
C GLU A 116 -30.26 -23.34 -12.59
N GLU A 117 -29.59 -23.74 -11.53
CA GLU A 117 -28.57 -22.89 -10.88
C GLU A 117 -27.29 -22.79 -11.74
N GLU A 118 -26.87 -23.87 -12.41
CA GLU A 118 -25.79 -23.80 -13.41
C GLU A 118 -26.14 -22.80 -14.50
N GLN A 119 -27.37 -22.86 -15.02
CA GLN A 119 -27.81 -21.96 -16.08
C GLN A 119 -27.84 -20.50 -15.61
N LYS A 120 -28.29 -20.22 -14.37
CA LYS A 120 -28.23 -18.87 -13.79
C LYS A 120 -26.81 -18.31 -13.74
N ARG A 121 -25.83 -19.11 -13.31
CA ARG A 121 -24.42 -18.71 -13.26
C ARG A 121 -23.86 -18.42 -14.64
N HIS A 122 -24.15 -19.32 -15.59
CA HIS A 122 -23.81 -19.13 -16.98
C HIS A 122 -24.40 -17.82 -17.54
N ASP A 123 -25.69 -17.62 -17.36
CA ASP A 123 -26.42 -16.47 -17.93
C ASP A 123 -25.93 -15.16 -17.34
N LEU A 124 -25.58 -15.14 -16.04
CA LEU A 124 -25.01 -13.95 -15.40
C LEU A 124 -23.66 -13.56 -16.02
N LEU A 125 -22.72 -14.51 -16.11
CA LEU A 125 -21.40 -14.23 -16.66
C LEU A 125 -21.50 -13.76 -18.12
N VAL A 126 -22.35 -14.42 -18.91
CA VAL A 126 -22.63 -14.02 -20.30
C VAL A 126 -23.26 -12.63 -20.36
N HIS A 127 -24.21 -12.34 -19.47
CA HIS A 127 -24.87 -11.02 -19.39
C HIS A 127 -23.87 -9.91 -19.10
N LEU A 128 -22.95 -10.10 -18.14
CA LEU A 128 -21.92 -9.12 -17.83
C LEU A 128 -21.03 -8.79 -19.04
N CYS A 129 -20.67 -9.80 -19.83
CA CYS A 129 -19.88 -9.60 -21.04
C CYS A 129 -20.70 -9.02 -22.19
N ARG A 130 -21.88 -9.58 -22.46
CA ARG A 130 -22.72 -9.21 -23.61
C ARG A 130 -23.31 -7.81 -23.49
N ASP A 131 -23.84 -7.47 -22.31
CA ASP A 131 -24.64 -6.27 -22.11
C ASP A 131 -23.85 -5.12 -21.49
N PHE A 132 -22.75 -5.43 -20.77
CA PHE A 132 -21.91 -4.45 -20.09
C PHE A 132 -20.45 -4.43 -20.55
N GLY A 133 -20.00 -5.42 -21.33
CA GLY A 133 -18.64 -5.46 -21.84
C GLY A 133 -17.58 -5.63 -20.76
N PHE A 134 -17.88 -6.38 -19.70
CA PHE A 134 -16.88 -6.71 -18.66
C PHE A 134 -15.70 -7.42 -19.26
N MET A 135 -14.49 -6.97 -18.93
CA MET A 135 -13.25 -7.41 -19.56
C MET A 135 -12.40 -8.30 -18.65
N GLN A 136 -12.78 -8.45 -17.39
CA GLN A 136 -12.07 -9.30 -16.43
C GLN A 136 -13.03 -9.98 -15.47
N PHE A 137 -12.75 -11.24 -15.20
CA PHE A 137 -13.28 -12.00 -14.07
C PHE A 137 -12.12 -12.53 -13.24
N LYS A 138 -12.15 -12.29 -11.94
CA LYS A 138 -11.23 -12.87 -10.96
C LYS A 138 -12.02 -13.84 -10.09
N PHE A 139 -11.76 -15.14 -10.26
CA PHE A 139 -12.42 -16.19 -9.48
C PHE A 139 -11.51 -16.65 -8.36
N ASP A 140 -11.99 -16.57 -7.13
CA ASP A 140 -11.25 -16.86 -5.91
C ASP A 140 -11.78 -18.12 -5.21
N ALA A 141 -10.87 -18.99 -4.79
CA ALA A 141 -11.18 -20.20 -4.06
C ALA A 141 -11.82 -19.96 -2.68
N VAL A 142 -11.74 -18.73 -2.14
CA VAL A 142 -12.38 -18.37 -0.86
C VAL A 142 -13.90 -18.50 -0.92
N CYS A 143 -14.51 -18.35 -2.11
CA CYS A 143 -15.94 -18.55 -2.33
C CYS A 143 -16.32 -19.98 -2.78
N GLY A 144 -15.40 -20.93 -2.61
CA GLY A 144 -15.62 -22.32 -2.99
C GLY A 144 -15.16 -22.68 -4.40
N TRP A 145 -14.84 -23.95 -4.58
CA TRP A 145 -14.40 -24.49 -5.88
C TRP A 145 -15.60 -24.98 -6.69
N PRO A 146 -15.51 -24.95 -8.03
CA PRO A 146 -16.45 -25.69 -8.85
C PRO A 146 -16.36 -27.17 -8.52
N ARG A 147 -17.49 -27.86 -8.57
CA ARG A 147 -17.47 -29.33 -8.48
C ARG A 147 -16.81 -29.91 -9.73
N GLU A 148 -16.22 -31.09 -9.60
CA GLU A 148 -15.50 -31.74 -10.69
C GLU A 148 -16.37 -31.91 -11.95
N GLU A 149 -17.63 -32.32 -11.78
CA GLU A 149 -18.58 -32.46 -12.86
C GLU A 149 -19.03 -31.14 -13.51
N LYS A 150 -18.70 -30.00 -12.90
CA LYS A 150 -19.03 -28.66 -13.38
C LYS A 150 -17.90 -27.93 -14.11
N HIS A 151 -16.69 -28.51 -14.16
CA HIS A 151 -15.55 -27.88 -14.82
C HIS A 151 -15.81 -27.55 -16.29
N LEU A 152 -16.46 -28.44 -17.01
CA LEU A 152 -16.84 -28.21 -18.42
C LEU A 152 -17.99 -27.21 -18.56
N ALA A 153 -18.89 -27.11 -17.58
CA ALA A 153 -19.94 -26.12 -17.58
C ALA A 153 -19.37 -24.73 -17.39
N PHE A 154 -18.45 -24.57 -16.43
CA PHE A 154 -17.68 -23.34 -16.24
C PHE A 154 -16.96 -22.90 -17.53
N LYS A 155 -16.24 -23.86 -18.16
CA LYS A 155 -15.56 -23.60 -19.43
C LYS A 155 -16.52 -23.12 -20.52
N ARG A 156 -17.68 -23.76 -20.67
CA ARG A 156 -18.68 -23.34 -21.65
C ARG A 156 -19.18 -21.91 -21.42
N ALA A 157 -19.38 -21.52 -20.16
CA ALA A 157 -19.79 -20.16 -19.82
C ALA A 157 -18.71 -19.14 -20.23
N ILE A 158 -17.45 -19.40 -19.93
CA ILE A 158 -16.35 -18.53 -20.32
C ILE A 158 -16.16 -18.47 -21.85
N ASP A 159 -16.25 -19.62 -22.54
CA ASP A 159 -16.20 -19.66 -24.00
C ASP A 159 -17.34 -18.85 -24.65
N GLU A 160 -18.54 -18.86 -24.04
CA GLU A 160 -19.65 -18.03 -24.47
C GLU A 160 -19.39 -16.53 -24.22
N CYS A 161 -18.86 -16.18 -23.06
CA CYS A 161 -18.46 -14.79 -22.72
C CYS A 161 -17.47 -14.23 -23.76
N ARG A 162 -16.51 -15.03 -24.20
CA ARG A 162 -15.51 -14.64 -25.20
C ARG A 162 -16.05 -14.41 -26.61
N LYS A 163 -17.28 -14.83 -26.90
CA LYS A 163 -17.94 -14.42 -28.15
C LYS A 163 -18.29 -12.94 -28.17
N TYR A 164 -18.48 -12.35 -27.00
CA TYR A 164 -18.81 -10.92 -26.83
C TYR A 164 -17.58 -10.08 -26.46
N VAL A 165 -16.68 -10.64 -25.67
CA VAL A 165 -15.42 -10.02 -25.23
C VAL A 165 -14.28 -11.00 -25.53
N PRO A 166 -13.69 -10.96 -26.75
CA PRO A 166 -12.66 -11.95 -27.16
C PRO A 166 -11.42 -11.95 -26.27
N ASP A 167 -11.02 -10.79 -25.76
CA ASP A 167 -9.84 -10.60 -24.92
C ASP A 167 -10.16 -10.68 -23.41
N LEU A 168 -11.27 -11.31 -23.04
CA LEU A 168 -11.68 -11.49 -21.63
C LEU A 168 -10.57 -12.14 -20.81
N ILE A 169 -10.12 -11.44 -19.79
CA ILE A 169 -9.18 -11.96 -18.80
C ILE A 169 -9.94 -12.73 -17.72
N VAL A 170 -9.51 -13.96 -17.48
CA VAL A 170 -10.05 -14.80 -16.41
C VAL A 170 -8.90 -15.22 -15.50
N LEU A 171 -8.89 -14.61 -14.31
CA LEU A 171 -7.91 -14.91 -13.28
C LEU A 171 -8.42 -16.08 -12.44
N ASN A 172 -7.64 -17.16 -12.39
CA ASN A 172 -7.87 -18.29 -11.50
C ASN A 172 -7.04 -18.13 -10.25
N HIS A 173 -7.69 -17.77 -9.15
CA HIS A 173 -7.05 -17.67 -7.85
C HIS A 173 -7.31 -18.94 -7.03
N ARG A 174 -6.42 -19.91 -7.15
CA ARG A 174 -6.39 -21.17 -6.39
C ARG A 174 -7.58 -22.12 -6.61
N LEU A 175 -8.29 -21.98 -7.72
CA LEU A 175 -9.37 -22.91 -8.04
C LEU A 175 -8.84 -24.18 -8.71
N TRP A 176 -9.32 -25.31 -8.26
CA TRP A 176 -9.21 -26.57 -8.99
C TRP A 176 -10.30 -26.62 -10.06
N LEU A 177 -9.90 -26.51 -11.32
CA LEU A 177 -10.81 -26.42 -12.46
C LEU A 177 -10.67 -27.61 -13.43
N GLY A 178 -9.73 -28.53 -13.22
CA GLY A 178 -9.52 -29.68 -14.10
C GLY A 178 -9.48 -29.29 -15.60
N GLU A 179 -10.35 -29.84 -16.40
CA GLU A 179 -10.43 -29.53 -17.85
C GLU A 179 -10.93 -28.07 -18.10
N GLY A 180 -11.56 -27.44 -17.13
CA GLY A 180 -12.01 -26.06 -17.21
C GLY A 180 -10.88 -25.03 -17.12
N GLU A 181 -9.69 -25.44 -16.64
CA GLU A 181 -8.55 -24.54 -16.46
C GLU A 181 -8.07 -23.92 -17.77
N ILE A 182 -8.28 -24.62 -18.90
CA ILE A 182 -7.97 -24.09 -20.24
C ILE A 182 -8.75 -22.82 -20.58
N ALA A 183 -9.85 -22.55 -19.89
CA ALA A 183 -10.64 -21.33 -20.06
C ALA A 183 -10.03 -20.11 -19.34
N CYS A 184 -9.14 -20.33 -18.38
CA CYS A 184 -8.53 -19.27 -17.60
C CYS A 184 -7.30 -18.67 -18.29
N THR A 185 -7.08 -17.40 -18.04
CA THR A 185 -5.88 -16.67 -18.52
C THR A 185 -4.69 -16.96 -17.62
N THR A 186 -4.91 -17.02 -16.29
CA THR A 186 -3.91 -17.53 -15.33
C THR A 186 -4.06 -19.03 -15.16
N PHE A 187 -2.96 -19.72 -14.82
CA PHE A 187 -2.94 -21.17 -14.68
C PHE A 187 -1.83 -21.63 -13.75
N LEU A 188 -1.90 -22.89 -13.32
CA LEU A 188 -0.84 -23.52 -12.52
C LEU A 188 0.25 -24.09 -13.43
N VAL A 189 1.49 -23.75 -13.16
CA VAL A 189 2.68 -24.33 -13.84
C VAL A 189 3.37 -25.29 -12.90
N ASP A 190 3.36 -26.58 -13.25
CA ASP A 190 3.94 -27.65 -12.41
C ASP A 190 3.47 -27.61 -10.95
N GLY A 191 2.20 -27.24 -10.72
CA GLY A 191 1.62 -27.07 -9.39
C GLY A 191 1.97 -25.75 -8.70
N VAL A 192 2.68 -24.86 -9.37
CA VAL A 192 2.99 -23.51 -8.87
C VAL A 192 2.04 -22.52 -9.52
N GLU A 193 1.37 -21.77 -8.71
CA GLU A 193 0.45 -20.73 -9.14
C GLU A 193 1.18 -19.62 -9.89
N THR A 194 0.68 -19.25 -11.08
CA THR A 194 1.17 -18.09 -11.82
C THR A 194 0.51 -16.82 -11.37
N TYR A 195 -0.68 -16.92 -10.77
CA TYR A 195 -1.33 -15.84 -10.09
C TYR A 195 -0.66 -15.56 -8.75
N ILE A 196 -0.39 -14.33 -8.48
CA ILE A 196 0.22 -13.90 -7.22
C ILE A 196 -0.52 -12.69 -6.73
N ASP A 197 -1.07 -12.87 -5.58
CA ASP A 197 -1.66 -11.81 -4.81
C ASP A 197 -0.54 -11.06 -4.09
N VAL A 198 0.12 -10.15 -4.80
CA VAL A 198 1.18 -9.35 -4.20
C VAL A 198 0.58 -8.05 -3.72
N HIS A 199 0.47 -7.97 -2.42
CA HIS A 199 0.15 -6.73 -1.78
C HIS A 199 1.44 -6.01 -1.42
N VAL A 200 1.74 -4.97 -2.16
CA VAL A 200 2.57 -3.93 -1.61
C VAL A 200 1.64 -3.11 -0.74
N CYS A 201 1.74 -3.38 0.54
CA CYS A 201 0.85 -2.87 1.55
C CYS A 201 0.60 -1.39 1.48
N ASN A 202 -0.59 -1.02 1.83
CA ASN A 202 -0.94 0.27 2.37
C ASN A 202 -0.31 0.57 3.73
N GLU A 203 0.35 -0.39 4.33
CA GLU A 203 1.12 -0.17 5.55
C GLU A 203 2.59 0.00 5.23
N ILE A 204 3.29 0.62 6.14
CA ILE A 204 4.70 0.90 5.99
C ILE A 204 5.47 -0.40 6.09
N SER A 205 6.10 -0.79 5.01
CA SER A 205 7.09 -1.85 5.01
C SER A 205 8.48 -1.29 4.78
N GLY A 206 9.49 -1.94 5.31
CA GLY A 206 10.87 -1.60 4.99
C GLY A 206 11.13 -1.77 3.48
N PRO A 207 12.02 -0.97 2.88
CA PRO A 207 12.24 -0.99 1.43
C PRO A 207 12.56 -2.38 0.88
N HIS A 208 13.33 -3.17 1.61
CA HIS A 208 13.71 -4.53 1.22
C HIS A 208 12.53 -5.52 1.22
N HIS A 209 11.42 -5.18 1.86
CA HIS A 209 10.21 -5.99 1.84
C HIS A 209 9.26 -5.58 0.74
N ARG A 210 9.14 -4.30 0.47
CA ARG A 210 8.28 -3.81 -0.59
C ARG A 210 8.69 -4.33 -1.95
N MET A 211 9.98 -4.24 -2.26
CA MET A 211 10.52 -4.64 -3.55
C MET A 211 10.60 -6.15 -3.73
N TYR A 212 10.74 -6.92 -2.64
CA TYR A 212 10.96 -8.36 -2.73
C TYR A 212 9.84 -9.13 -3.41
N PRO A 213 8.57 -8.95 -3.07
CA PRO A 213 7.48 -9.64 -3.75
C PRO A 213 7.42 -9.34 -5.25
N LEU A 214 7.67 -8.08 -5.63
CA LEU A 214 7.60 -7.63 -7.01
C LEU A 214 8.82 -8.04 -7.84
N SER A 215 9.94 -8.32 -7.20
CA SER A 215 11.19 -8.69 -7.87
C SER A 215 11.37 -10.20 -8.01
N ARG A 216 10.29 -10.93 -8.25
CA ARG A 216 10.34 -12.38 -8.48
C ARG A 216 11.05 -12.71 -9.78
N PRO A 217 11.79 -13.83 -9.83
CA PRO A 217 12.45 -14.26 -11.06
C PRO A 217 11.42 -14.53 -12.16
N LEU A 218 11.85 -14.38 -13.40
CA LEU A 218 11.04 -14.73 -14.55
C LEU A 218 10.74 -16.23 -14.53
N ILE A 219 9.51 -16.60 -14.91
CA ILE A 219 9.13 -17.99 -15.03
C ILE A 219 9.65 -18.51 -16.38
N PRO A 220 10.57 -19.49 -16.41
CA PRO A 220 11.13 -19.99 -17.65
C PRO A 220 10.07 -20.51 -18.62
N GLY A 221 10.11 -20.06 -19.86
CA GLY A 221 9.19 -20.49 -20.91
C GLY A 221 7.82 -19.82 -20.88
N LEU A 222 7.62 -18.82 -20.00
CA LEU A 222 6.46 -17.93 -20.01
C LEU A 222 6.89 -16.54 -20.44
N ASP A 223 6.54 -16.17 -21.66
CA ASP A 223 6.95 -14.91 -22.24
C ASP A 223 6.01 -13.78 -21.85
N ARG A 224 4.74 -14.10 -21.59
CA ARG A 224 3.72 -13.14 -21.18
C ARG A 224 2.70 -13.75 -20.23
N LEU A 225 2.40 -13.06 -19.17
CA LEU A 225 1.54 -13.54 -18.07
C LEU A 225 0.38 -12.58 -17.81
N ALA A 226 -0.77 -13.15 -17.45
CA ALA A 226 -1.79 -12.42 -16.71
C ALA A 226 -1.64 -12.79 -15.23
N GLU A 227 -1.09 -11.90 -14.45
CA GLU A 227 -0.98 -12.01 -13.00
C GLU A 227 -1.68 -10.80 -12.39
N ASP A 228 -2.34 -11.01 -11.28
CA ASP A 228 -2.83 -9.95 -10.40
C ASP A 228 -1.68 -9.58 -9.46
N HIS A 229 -0.96 -8.55 -9.82
CA HIS A 229 0.29 -8.18 -9.20
C HIS A 229 0.31 -6.67 -8.92
N GLY A 230 -0.76 -6.20 -8.31
CA GLY A 230 -1.01 -4.78 -8.12
C GLY A 230 -0.07 -4.10 -7.15
N VAL A 231 0.09 -2.82 -7.37
CA VAL A 231 0.87 -1.91 -6.53
C VAL A 231 -0.05 -0.96 -5.78
N CYS A 232 0.08 -0.92 -4.46
CA CYS A 232 -0.64 0.04 -3.64
C CYS A 232 -0.08 1.45 -3.84
N ILE A 233 -0.91 2.37 -4.30
CA ILE A 233 -0.53 3.77 -4.53
C ILE A 233 -0.83 4.70 -3.36
N SER A 234 -1.52 4.22 -2.34
CA SER A 234 -1.89 5.00 -1.16
C SER A 234 -1.06 4.68 0.08
N SER A 235 0.08 4.07 -0.10
CA SER A 235 1.01 3.73 0.97
C SER A 235 1.57 4.98 1.67
N PHE A 236 1.74 4.88 2.98
CA PHE A 236 1.97 6.05 3.83
C PHE A 236 3.37 6.66 3.71
N VAL A 237 4.40 5.84 3.59
CA VAL A 237 5.81 6.30 3.53
C VAL A 237 6.47 5.83 2.26
N ASP A 238 5.96 6.25 1.14
CA ASP A 238 6.37 5.57 -0.05
C ASP A 238 6.68 6.32 -1.26
N ASN A 239 7.49 5.67 -2.04
CA ASN A 239 7.66 5.86 -3.46
C ASN A 239 6.92 4.72 -4.18
N PHE A 240 5.58 4.76 -4.27
CA PHE A 240 4.79 3.76 -5.00
C PHE A 240 5.29 3.62 -6.45
N GLU A 241 5.89 4.68 -6.97
CA GLU A 241 6.47 4.69 -8.30
C GLU A 241 7.55 3.62 -8.47
N ASP A 242 8.35 3.36 -7.44
CA ASP A 242 9.40 2.35 -7.49
C ASP A 242 8.83 0.95 -7.67
N ASP A 243 7.78 0.64 -6.92
CA ASP A 243 7.10 -0.64 -7.00
C ASP A 243 6.40 -0.80 -8.36
N LEU A 244 5.77 0.27 -8.84
CA LEU A 244 5.09 0.27 -10.13
C LEU A 244 6.08 0.14 -11.31
N ILE A 245 7.26 0.71 -11.21
CA ILE A 245 8.33 0.50 -12.19
C ILE A 245 8.76 -0.97 -12.24
N ILE A 246 8.93 -1.61 -11.07
CA ILE A 246 9.29 -3.02 -11.03
C ILE A 246 8.16 -3.87 -11.60
N GLN A 247 6.92 -3.65 -11.18
CA GLN A 247 5.76 -4.37 -11.68
C GLN A 247 5.63 -4.23 -13.20
N ALA A 248 5.65 -3.02 -13.70
CA ALA A 248 5.35 -2.73 -15.11
C ALA A 248 6.49 -3.12 -16.07
N PHE A 249 7.75 -3.01 -15.65
CA PHE A 249 8.89 -3.15 -16.57
C PHE A 249 9.75 -4.40 -16.35
N SER A 250 9.57 -5.12 -15.23
CA SER A 250 10.36 -6.33 -15.02
C SER A 250 9.64 -7.62 -15.42
N ARG A 251 8.31 -7.69 -15.31
CA ARG A 251 7.57 -8.95 -15.35
C ARG A 251 6.83 -9.27 -16.64
N CYS A 252 6.67 -8.36 -17.58
CA CYS A 252 5.88 -8.58 -18.81
C CYS A 252 4.44 -9.07 -18.54
N LEU A 253 3.77 -8.40 -17.64
CA LEU A 253 2.39 -8.73 -17.31
C LEU A 253 1.41 -8.16 -18.34
N ILE A 254 0.32 -8.89 -18.58
CA ILE A 254 -0.80 -8.38 -19.39
C ILE A 254 -1.51 -7.27 -18.62
N LEU A 255 -1.75 -7.48 -17.31
CA LEU A 255 -2.28 -6.46 -16.43
C LEU A 255 -1.14 -5.55 -15.91
N ALA A 256 -0.62 -4.72 -16.79
CA ALA A 256 0.47 -3.80 -16.45
C ALA A 256 0.38 -2.48 -17.24
N PRO A 257 0.65 -1.35 -16.57
CA PRO A 257 0.79 -1.18 -15.13
C PRO A 257 -0.50 -1.50 -14.37
N GLU A 258 -0.35 -2.06 -13.17
CA GLU A 258 -1.48 -2.44 -12.32
C GLU A 258 -1.37 -1.79 -10.95
N ILE A 259 -2.44 -1.13 -10.53
CA ILE A 259 -2.50 -0.39 -9.27
C ILE A 259 -3.77 -0.70 -8.50
N TYR A 260 -3.69 -0.55 -7.19
CA TYR A 260 -4.82 -0.61 -6.27
C TYR A 260 -4.64 0.41 -5.13
N GLY A 261 -5.55 0.40 -4.18
CA GLY A 261 -5.55 1.35 -3.06
C GLY A 261 -6.36 2.59 -3.39
N ASN A 262 -6.19 3.63 -2.61
CA ASN A 262 -6.95 4.86 -2.72
C ASN A 262 -6.21 5.88 -3.62
N PRO A 263 -6.50 5.94 -4.92
CA PRO A 263 -5.71 6.71 -5.88
C PRO A 263 -5.73 8.22 -5.62
N TRP A 264 -6.75 8.68 -4.93
CA TRP A 264 -6.94 10.07 -4.54
C TRP A 264 -6.19 10.44 -3.23
N LEU A 265 -5.44 9.51 -2.63
CA LEU A 265 -4.56 9.81 -1.48
C LEU A 265 -3.12 10.13 -1.88
N ILE A 266 -2.75 10.04 -3.15
CA ILE A 266 -1.44 10.54 -3.62
C ILE A 266 -1.46 12.07 -3.68
N ARG A 267 -0.28 12.68 -3.58
CA ARG A 267 -0.14 14.15 -3.62
C ARG A 267 -0.41 14.70 -5.02
N ASP A 268 -0.78 15.97 -5.10
CA ASP A 268 -1.03 16.64 -6.39
C ASP A 268 0.18 16.62 -7.35
N ASP A 269 1.41 16.60 -6.82
CA ASP A 269 2.64 16.51 -7.63
C ASP A 269 2.90 15.09 -8.17
N GLU A 270 2.38 14.05 -7.52
CA GLU A 270 2.55 12.65 -7.91
C GLU A 270 1.63 12.22 -9.04
N GLN A 271 0.54 12.94 -9.29
CA GLN A 271 -0.43 12.61 -10.34
C GLN A 271 0.22 12.51 -11.74
N ALA A 272 1.09 13.47 -12.05
CA ALA A 272 1.81 13.48 -13.32
C ALA A 272 2.82 12.32 -13.44
N ARG A 273 3.41 11.88 -12.31
CA ARG A 273 4.34 10.73 -12.28
C ARG A 273 3.61 9.41 -12.53
N LEU A 274 2.45 9.23 -11.90
CA LEU A 274 1.61 8.06 -12.17
C LEU A 274 1.31 7.96 -13.67
N ALA A 275 0.83 9.04 -14.26
CA ALA A 275 0.53 9.07 -15.70
C ALA A 275 1.78 8.85 -16.57
N LYS A 276 2.94 9.38 -16.18
CA LYS A 276 4.21 9.15 -16.86
C LYS A 276 4.56 7.67 -16.95
N ILE A 277 4.44 6.94 -15.86
CA ILE A 277 4.76 5.49 -15.83
C ILE A 277 3.89 4.74 -16.84
N TYR A 278 2.57 5.01 -16.85
CA TYR A 278 1.64 4.43 -17.81
C TYR A 278 1.99 4.79 -19.27
N ASN A 279 2.34 6.03 -19.53
CA ASN A 279 2.66 6.48 -20.88
C ASN A 279 3.99 5.91 -21.39
N VAL A 280 5.01 5.84 -20.53
CA VAL A 280 6.30 5.20 -20.87
C VAL A 280 6.10 3.71 -21.10
N HIS A 281 5.32 3.02 -20.26
CA HIS A 281 5.01 1.61 -20.45
C HIS A 281 4.27 1.39 -21.79
N ALA A 282 3.23 2.18 -22.06
CA ALA A 282 2.47 2.08 -23.31
C ALA A 282 3.35 2.26 -24.55
N LYS A 283 4.36 3.14 -24.50
CA LYS A 283 5.31 3.37 -25.58
C LYS A 283 6.14 2.13 -25.92
N TYR A 284 6.56 1.38 -24.90
CA TYR A 284 7.48 0.25 -25.09
C TYR A 284 6.81 -1.12 -24.91
N SER A 285 5.50 -1.18 -24.64
CA SER A 285 4.79 -2.41 -24.29
C SER A 285 5.00 -3.57 -25.26
N ASP A 286 5.06 -3.30 -26.57
CA ASP A 286 5.21 -4.32 -27.59
C ASP A 286 6.56 -5.03 -27.54
N ILE A 287 7.63 -4.36 -27.13
CA ILE A 287 8.97 -4.93 -27.02
C ILE A 287 9.27 -5.51 -25.65
N LEU A 288 8.50 -5.13 -24.60
CA LEU A 288 8.69 -5.61 -23.22
C LEU A 288 8.44 -7.12 -23.07
N VAL A 289 7.86 -7.78 -24.06
CA VAL A 289 7.64 -9.24 -24.06
C VAL A 289 8.96 -10.02 -24.01
N ASN A 290 10.05 -9.46 -24.52
CA ASN A 290 11.35 -10.14 -24.55
C ASN A 290 12.17 -9.75 -23.32
N GLY A 291 12.29 -10.68 -22.37
CA GLY A 291 12.97 -10.46 -21.10
C GLY A 291 14.17 -11.36 -20.87
N MET A 292 15.17 -10.84 -20.18
CA MET A 292 16.33 -11.57 -19.71
C MET A 292 16.65 -11.17 -18.28
N THR A 293 16.77 -12.16 -17.39
CA THR A 293 17.34 -11.96 -16.05
C THR A 293 18.84 -11.78 -16.17
N LEU A 294 19.36 -10.70 -15.65
CA LEU A 294 20.79 -10.40 -15.65
C LEU A 294 21.50 -11.16 -14.52
N SER A 295 22.84 -11.28 -14.63
CA SER A 295 23.65 -11.94 -13.60
C SER A 295 23.49 -11.27 -12.24
N GLU A 296 23.07 -12.02 -11.23
CA GLU A 296 22.91 -11.49 -9.88
C GLU A 296 24.25 -11.07 -9.25
N GLU A 297 25.33 -11.77 -9.59
CA GLU A 297 26.68 -11.45 -9.11
C GLU A 297 27.15 -10.08 -9.58
N ILE A 298 26.78 -9.69 -10.83
CA ILE A 298 27.23 -8.44 -11.45
C ILE A 298 26.22 -7.31 -11.18
N TYR A 299 24.93 -7.60 -11.40
CA TYR A 299 23.88 -6.58 -11.43
C TYR A 299 23.03 -6.55 -10.16
N GLY A 300 23.16 -7.56 -9.30
CA GLY A 300 22.38 -7.70 -8.08
C GLY A 300 21.03 -8.38 -8.27
N HIS A 301 20.32 -8.52 -7.18
CA HIS A 301 19.10 -9.31 -7.11
C HIS A 301 18.03 -8.83 -8.10
N ASN A 302 17.54 -9.76 -8.92
CA ASN A 302 16.45 -9.57 -9.88
C ASN A 302 16.61 -8.34 -10.81
N ALA A 303 17.82 -8.02 -11.25
CA ALA A 303 18.01 -7.10 -12.36
C ALA A 303 17.49 -7.75 -13.66
N ILE A 304 16.58 -7.07 -14.33
CA ILE A 304 15.90 -7.61 -15.52
C ILE A 304 15.99 -6.63 -16.67
N SER A 305 16.43 -7.11 -17.81
CA SER A 305 16.48 -6.37 -19.07
C SER A 305 15.36 -6.81 -19.97
N ARG A 306 14.50 -5.90 -20.43
CA ARG A 306 13.41 -6.15 -21.37
C ARG A 306 13.52 -5.22 -22.57
N GLY A 307 13.12 -5.70 -23.74
CA GLY A 307 13.14 -4.91 -24.97
C GLY A 307 13.50 -5.77 -26.18
N ASP A 308 13.88 -5.13 -27.28
CA ASP A 308 14.35 -5.77 -28.51
C ASP A 308 15.87 -5.67 -28.66
N GLY A 309 16.39 -6.01 -29.85
CA GLY A 309 17.83 -5.96 -30.12
C GLY A 309 18.45 -4.56 -30.15
N ASP A 310 17.65 -3.50 -30.25
CA ASP A 310 18.09 -2.12 -30.41
C ASP A 310 17.74 -1.25 -29.19
N THR A 311 16.76 -1.68 -28.40
CA THR A 311 16.23 -0.93 -27.25
C THR A 311 16.01 -1.84 -26.05
N ARG A 312 16.62 -1.51 -24.93
CA ARG A 312 16.47 -2.23 -23.64
C ARG A 312 16.05 -1.29 -22.53
N LEU A 313 15.07 -1.72 -21.75
CA LEU A 313 14.69 -1.14 -20.48
C LEU A 313 15.15 -2.09 -19.37
N ILE A 314 16.00 -1.59 -18.51
CA ILE A 314 16.63 -2.39 -17.46
C ILE A 314 16.15 -1.90 -16.10
N THR A 315 15.52 -2.81 -15.36
CA THR A 315 15.10 -2.53 -13.97
C THR A 315 16.18 -2.99 -13.01
N PHE A 316 16.47 -2.14 -12.04
CA PHE A 316 17.30 -2.45 -10.89
C PHE A 316 16.56 -2.17 -9.60
N THR A 317 16.89 -2.92 -8.56
CA THR A 317 16.38 -2.68 -7.21
C THR A 317 17.52 -2.49 -6.23
N ASN A 318 17.38 -1.51 -5.37
CA ASN A 318 18.25 -1.33 -4.22
C ASN A 318 17.40 -1.31 -2.95
N ALA A 319 17.18 -2.48 -2.39
CA ALA A 319 16.47 -2.63 -1.12
C ALA A 319 17.32 -2.22 0.10
N SER A 320 18.56 -1.81 -0.10
CA SER A 320 19.45 -1.32 0.95
C SER A 320 19.25 0.18 1.20
N TRP A 321 19.48 0.60 2.41
CA TRP A 321 19.57 2.01 2.77
C TRP A 321 20.90 2.70 2.34
N LEU A 322 21.78 1.98 1.66
CA LEU A 322 23.03 2.52 1.13
C LEU A 322 22.98 2.58 -0.40
N PRO A 323 23.65 3.55 -1.04
CA PRO A 323 23.73 3.59 -2.49
C PRO A 323 24.43 2.34 -3.04
N LYS A 324 24.01 1.91 -4.21
CA LYS A 324 24.56 0.76 -4.92
C LYS A 324 25.07 1.20 -6.28
N THR A 325 26.30 0.86 -6.59
CA THR A 325 26.88 1.11 -7.91
C THR A 325 26.79 -0.14 -8.76
N VAL A 326 26.35 0.02 -10.01
CA VAL A 326 26.25 -1.05 -11.00
C VAL A 326 26.91 -0.58 -12.29
N THR A 327 27.66 -1.47 -12.95
CA THR A 327 28.27 -1.21 -14.26
C THR A 327 27.56 -2.04 -15.33
N ILE A 328 26.97 -1.38 -16.31
CA ILE A 328 26.27 -2.00 -17.42
C ILE A 328 27.26 -2.14 -18.58
N SER A 329 27.43 -3.36 -19.09
CA SER A 329 28.17 -3.64 -20.33
C SER A 329 27.22 -3.50 -21.52
N ILE A 330 27.54 -2.60 -22.45
CA ILE A 330 26.70 -2.36 -23.63
C ILE A 330 26.93 -3.47 -24.66
N GLY A 331 25.96 -4.35 -24.84
CA GLY A 331 26.06 -5.47 -25.75
C GLY A 331 25.13 -6.65 -25.43
N GLU A 332 25.56 -7.84 -25.78
CA GLU A 332 24.80 -9.07 -25.60
C GLU A 332 24.47 -9.40 -24.14
N GLU A 333 25.29 -8.94 -23.20
CA GLU A 333 25.06 -9.14 -21.76
C GLU A 333 23.74 -8.55 -21.25
N ILE A 334 23.24 -7.54 -21.94
CA ILE A 334 21.92 -6.93 -21.66
C ILE A 334 20.90 -7.24 -22.76
N ALA A 335 21.18 -8.23 -23.60
CA ALA A 335 20.37 -8.68 -24.74
C ALA A 335 20.19 -7.66 -25.88
N LEU A 336 21.16 -6.78 -26.11
CA LEU A 336 21.27 -6.06 -27.38
C LEU A 336 21.80 -7.00 -28.46
N ALA A 337 21.40 -6.80 -29.73
CA ALA A 337 21.80 -7.61 -30.87
C ALA A 337 22.37 -6.76 -32.00
N ASP A 338 23.24 -7.38 -32.82
CA ASP A 338 23.83 -6.74 -34.00
C ASP A 338 24.41 -5.34 -33.71
N CYS A 339 25.19 -5.24 -32.63
CA CYS A 339 25.62 -3.98 -32.04
C CYS A 339 26.77 -3.30 -32.79
N GLU A 340 27.43 -3.96 -33.78
CA GLU A 340 28.63 -3.43 -34.46
C GLU A 340 28.33 -2.09 -35.13
N GLY A 341 29.11 -1.07 -34.76
CA GLY A 341 29.01 0.28 -35.36
C GLY A 341 27.82 1.13 -34.86
N LYS A 342 27.00 0.63 -33.97
CA LYS A 342 25.87 1.38 -33.41
C LYS A 342 26.27 2.23 -32.22
N GLU A 343 25.57 3.36 -32.07
CA GLU A 343 25.64 4.23 -30.89
C GLU A 343 24.34 4.14 -30.11
N TYR A 344 24.48 4.01 -28.82
CA TYR A 344 23.36 3.89 -27.87
C TYR A 344 23.35 5.08 -26.93
N ILE A 345 22.16 5.63 -26.71
CA ILE A 345 21.91 6.57 -25.62
C ILE A 345 21.54 5.77 -24.39
N VAL A 346 22.25 6.02 -23.30
CA VAL A 346 21.97 5.49 -21.97
C VAL A 346 21.39 6.62 -21.12
N LYS A 347 20.16 6.46 -20.66
CA LYS A 347 19.50 7.42 -19.78
C LYS A 347 18.76 6.72 -18.64
N SER A 348 18.71 7.35 -17.49
CA SER A 348 17.75 7.03 -16.45
C SER A 348 16.36 7.53 -16.85
N ILE A 349 15.33 6.74 -16.60
CA ILE A 349 13.92 7.15 -16.71
C ILE A 349 13.32 7.35 -15.31
N HIS A 350 13.78 6.55 -14.34
CA HIS A 350 13.32 6.57 -12.96
C HIS A 350 14.52 6.36 -12.01
N PRO A 351 14.57 7.00 -10.84
CA PRO A 351 13.59 7.91 -10.23
C PRO A 351 13.51 9.30 -10.89
N TYR A 352 14.54 9.70 -11.61
CA TYR A 352 14.57 10.92 -12.43
C TYR A 352 15.07 10.60 -13.83
N GLU A 353 14.66 11.40 -14.78
CA GLU A 353 15.28 11.37 -16.09
C GLU A 353 16.63 12.10 -16.04
N GLU A 354 17.66 11.43 -16.52
CA GLU A 354 19.03 11.93 -16.57
C GLU A 354 19.76 11.29 -17.75
N TYR A 355 20.45 12.11 -18.55
CA TYR A 355 21.41 11.59 -19.51
C TYR A 355 22.62 11.02 -18.78
N ILE A 356 22.98 9.79 -19.07
CA ILE A 356 24.12 9.13 -18.45
C ILE A 356 25.30 9.11 -19.43
N ALA A 357 25.10 8.57 -20.63
CA ALA A 357 26.15 8.43 -21.63
C ALA A 357 25.61 8.23 -23.05
N THR A 358 26.48 8.51 -24.03
CA THR A 358 26.42 7.90 -25.36
C THR A 358 27.53 6.86 -25.44
N ALA A 359 27.18 5.59 -25.70
CA ALA A 359 28.07 4.46 -25.63
C ALA A 359 28.01 3.60 -26.90
N LYS A 360 29.03 2.78 -27.14
CA LYS A 360 29.10 1.79 -28.22
C LYS A 360 29.14 0.38 -27.65
N ALA A 361 28.95 -0.61 -28.51
CA ALA A 361 29.15 -1.99 -28.11
C ALA A 361 30.54 -2.21 -27.52
N GLY A 362 30.59 -2.89 -26.37
CA GLY A 362 31.80 -3.14 -25.58
C GLY A 362 32.15 -2.04 -24.57
N ASP A 363 31.51 -0.88 -24.61
CA ASP A 363 31.68 0.13 -23.59
C ASP A 363 30.99 -0.30 -22.29
N SER A 364 31.49 0.22 -21.17
CA SER A 364 30.91 0.04 -19.85
C SER A 364 30.38 1.38 -19.31
N VAL A 365 29.17 1.37 -18.79
CA VAL A 365 28.52 2.55 -18.23
C VAL A 365 28.17 2.29 -16.77
N THR A 366 28.71 3.10 -15.88
CA THR A 366 28.48 2.99 -14.43
C THR A 366 27.35 3.90 -14.01
N ILE A 367 26.40 3.35 -13.24
CA ILE A 367 25.27 4.05 -12.65
C ILE A 367 25.27 3.87 -11.13
N GLU A 368 24.75 4.85 -10.43
CA GLU A 368 24.43 4.75 -9.01
C GLU A 368 22.93 4.58 -8.86
N ILE A 369 22.51 3.55 -8.12
CA ILE A 369 21.11 3.33 -7.70
C ILE A 369 20.97 3.87 -6.29
N GLU A 370 20.07 4.82 -6.13
CA GLU A 370 19.85 5.49 -4.85
C GLU A 370 19.40 4.51 -3.75
N PRO A 371 19.67 4.81 -2.47
CA PRO A 371 19.24 3.99 -1.35
C PRO A 371 17.72 3.82 -1.33
N ALA A 372 17.26 2.61 -1.06
CA ALA A 372 15.84 2.27 -0.94
C ALA A 372 15.00 2.67 -2.18
N ARG A 373 15.62 2.63 -3.38
CA ARG A 373 14.97 3.00 -4.64
C ARG A 373 15.07 1.90 -5.70
N ALA A 374 14.08 1.88 -6.59
CA ALA A 374 14.21 1.23 -7.89
C ALA A 374 14.83 2.18 -8.92
N ALA A 375 15.41 1.62 -9.97
CA ALA A 375 15.84 2.39 -11.13
C ALA A 375 15.34 1.75 -12.42
N LEU A 376 14.98 2.57 -13.39
CA LEU A 376 14.67 2.17 -14.76
C LEU A 376 15.64 2.87 -15.70
N ILE A 377 16.47 2.08 -16.37
CA ILE A 377 17.48 2.59 -17.31
C ILE A 377 17.07 2.18 -18.72
N LEU A 378 17.02 3.17 -19.61
CA LEU A 378 16.86 2.97 -21.04
C LEU A 378 18.22 2.94 -21.72
N VAL A 379 18.46 1.89 -22.50
CA VAL A 379 19.58 1.79 -23.47
C VAL A 379 18.95 1.68 -24.86
N GLN A 380 19.03 2.71 -25.68
CA GLN A 380 18.37 2.75 -26.97
C GLN A 380 19.34 3.19 -28.07
N GLU A 381 19.34 2.47 -29.20
CA GLU A 381 20.07 2.89 -30.37
C GLU A 381 19.60 4.27 -30.84
N LYS A 382 20.53 5.16 -31.06
CA LYS A 382 20.27 6.58 -31.37
C LYS A 382 19.43 6.76 -32.64
N SER A 383 19.59 5.87 -33.64
CA SER A 383 18.82 5.90 -34.86
C SER A 383 17.34 5.53 -34.70
N LYS A 384 16.98 4.96 -33.56
CA LYS A 384 15.61 4.53 -33.23
C LYS A 384 14.81 5.63 -32.49
N PHE A 385 15.39 6.80 -32.30
CA PHE A 385 14.66 7.91 -31.72
C PHE A 385 13.50 8.34 -32.62
N GLU A 386 12.30 8.28 -32.08
CA GLU A 386 11.08 8.74 -32.72
C GLU A 386 10.97 10.28 -32.67
N LYS A 387 9.96 10.83 -33.36
CA LYS A 387 9.76 12.27 -33.46
C LYS A 387 9.73 13.01 -32.12
N ASP A 388 9.15 12.38 -31.11
CA ASP A 388 8.95 12.96 -29.79
C ASP A 388 10.03 12.54 -28.76
N ASP A 389 11.05 11.80 -29.21
CA ASP A 389 12.14 11.37 -28.34
C ASP A 389 13.15 12.48 -28.13
N PHE A 390 13.52 12.66 -26.87
CA PHE A 390 14.56 13.56 -26.45
C PHE A 390 15.23 13.11 -25.15
N VAL A 391 16.42 13.63 -24.91
CA VAL A 391 17.12 13.50 -23.62
C VAL A 391 17.74 14.84 -23.31
N LEU A 392 17.45 15.39 -22.14
CA LEU A 392 18.15 16.60 -21.69
C LEU A 392 19.49 16.23 -21.05
N THR A 393 20.52 17.01 -21.31
CA THR A 393 21.84 16.85 -20.70
C THR A 393 22.12 18.00 -19.73
N GLY A 394 22.94 17.74 -18.70
CA GLY A 394 23.28 18.74 -17.68
C GLY A 394 22.21 18.98 -16.63
N CYS A 395 21.20 18.11 -16.57
CA CYS A 395 20.16 18.24 -15.56
C CYS A 395 19.54 16.88 -15.18
N LYS A 396 18.91 16.85 -14.00
CA LYS A 396 17.92 15.83 -13.61
C LYS A 396 16.54 16.44 -13.76
N TYR A 397 15.63 15.71 -14.40
CA TYR A 397 14.32 16.23 -14.75
C TYR A 397 13.23 15.18 -14.70
N GLU A 398 11.98 15.59 -14.78
CA GLU A 398 10.81 14.74 -15.02
C GLU A 398 10.04 15.26 -16.22
N THR A 399 9.70 14.39 -17.15
CA THR A 399 8.77 14.72 -18.24
C THR A 399 7.35 14.66 -17.73
N VAL A 400 6.58 15.73 -17.95
CA VAL A 400 5.14 15.78 -17.75
C VAL A 400 4.48 15.63 -19.11
N TYR A 401 3.60 14.63 -19.20
CA TYR A 401 2.84 14.38 -20.42
C TYR A 401 1.58 15.24 -20.46
N GLY A 402 1.19 15.65 -21.66
CA GLY A 402 -0.09 16.30 -21.93
C GLY A 402 -1.13 15.34 -22.53
N PRO A 403 -2.28 15.88 -22.97
CA PRO A 403 -3.29 15.12 -23.69
C PRO A 403 -2.70 14.34 -24.87
N GLY A 404 -3.20 13.13 -25.11
CA GLY A 404 -2.66 12.29 -26.18
C GLY A 404 -1.35 11.59 -25.86
N ALA A 405 -0.91 11.62 -24.60
CA ALA A 405 0.32 10.99 -24.11
C ALA A 405 1.60 11.51 -24.80
N THR A 406 1.62 12.77 -25.17
CA THR A 406 2.82 13.45 -25.72
C THR A 406 3.50 14.26 -24.62
N PRO A 407 4.85 14.33 -24.60
CA PRO A 407 5.55 15.22 -23.69
C PRO A 407 5.09 16.67 -23.87
N ASP A 408 4.77 17.37 -22.80
CA ASP A 408 4.24 18.73 -22.80
C ASP A 408 5.22 19.71 -22.15
N LYS A 409 5.78 19.30 -21.02
CA LYS A 409 6.79 20.09 -20.30
C LYS A 409 7.75 19.19 -19.51
N VAL A 410 8.83 19.79 -19.04
CA VAL A 410 9.75 19.15 -18.10
C VAL A 410 9.86 19.95 -16.81
N ARG A 411 9.94 19.25 -15.69
CA ARG A 411 10.28 19.78 -14.38
C ARG A 411 11.75 19.51 -14.11
N ILE A 412 12.53 20.57 -13.88
CA ILE A 412 13.95 20.47 -13.58
C ILE A 412 14.14 20.42 -12.07
N PHE A 413 14.86 19.43 -11.59
CA PHE A 413 15.16 19.27 -10.15
C PHE A 413 16.60 19.59 -9.82
N LYS A 414 17.52 19.38 -10.76
CA LYS A 414 18.93 19.71 -10.61
C LYS A 414 19.48 20.14 -11.95
N ALA A 415 20.23 21.23 -11.96
CA ALA A 415 20.98 21.67 -13.13
C ALA A 415 22.24 22.39 -12.71
N ASP A 416 23.30 22.26 -13.53
CA ASP A 416 24.58 22.89 -13.34
C ASP A 416 24.96 23.70 -14.62
N GLY A 417 24.24 24.79 -14.81
CA GLY A 417 24.48 25.72 -15.91
C GLY A 417 23.69 25.41 -17.18
N THR A 418 24.36 25.03 -18.24
CA THR A 418 23.72 24.86 -19.56
C THR A 418 23.07 23.49 -19.70
N ILE A 419 21.77 23.49 -19.96
CA ILE A 419 21.01 22.27 -20.31
C ILE A 419 21.12 22.09 -21.83
N GLY A 420 21.53 20.93 -22.29
CA GLY A 420 21.53 20.53 -23.70
C GLY A 420 20.37 19.57 -24.01
N SER A 421 20.16 19.30 -25.30
CA SER A 421 19.17 18.33 -25.76
C SER A 421 19.74 17.41 -26.81
N ILE A 422 19.47 16.11 -26.69
CA ILE A 422 19.75 15.11 -27.73
C ILE A 422 18.39 14.56 -28.17
N GLY A 423 18.17 14.47 -29.48
CA GLY A 423 16.92 13.95 -30.05
C GLY A 423 16.21 14.99 -30.91
N ASN A 424 14.92 14.78 -31.13
CA ASN A 424 14.13 15.50 -32.13
C ASN A 424 13.35 16.70 -31.56
N ARG A 425 13.37 16.89 -30.23
CA ARG A 425 12.84 18.10 -29.59
C ARG A 425 13.96 18.93 -28.99
N SER A 426 13.87 20.22 -29.16
CA SER A 426 14.71 21.19 -28.47
C SER A 426 13.91 21.89 -27.39
N VAL A 427 14.56 22.16 -26.29
CA VAL A 427 14.00 22.96 -25.20
C VAL A 427 14.65 24.30 -25.21
N ASP A 428 13.87 25.36 -25.34
CA ASP A 428 14.37 26.75 -25.23
C ASP A 428 14.58 27.08 -23.75
N TYR A 429 15.84 27.26 -23.35
CA TYR A 429 16.18 27.54 -21.96
C TYR A 429 17.29 28.56 -21.80
N ALA A 430 17.19 29.33 -20.73
CA ALA A 430 18.32 30.06 -20.18
C ALA A 430 19.13 29.11 -19.28
N ALA A 431 20.39 29.46 -18.99
CA ALA A 431 21.18 28.70 -18.02
C ALA A 431 20.45 28.61 -16.67
N ILE A 432 20.25 27.40 -16.20
CA ILE A 432 19.59 27.09 -14.92
C ILE A 432 20.62 26.48 -13.98
N ASN A 433 20.69 27.01 -12.77
CA ASN A 433 21.53 26.48 -11.71
C ASN A 433 20.67 26.24 -10.49
N GLY A 434 20.88 25.14 -9.86
CA GLY A 434 20.22 24.77 -8.61
C GLY A 434 20.17 23.27 -8.40
N ASP A 435 19.94 22.92 -7.17
CA ASP A 435 19.71 21.56 -6.73
C ASP A 435 18.48 21.65 -5.82
N SER A 436 17.34 21.20 -6.28
CA SER A 436 16.25 20.93 -5.37
C SER A 436 16.70 19.72 -4.60
N THR A 437 16.77 19.79 -3.31
CA THR A 437 17.13 18.69 -2.44
C THR A 437 16.32 17.47 -2.86
N ILE A 438 16.95 16.61 -3.65
CA ILE A 438 16.40 15.32 -3.99
C ILE A 438 16.51 14.52 -2.70
N ALA A 439 15.38 14.28 -2.08
CA ALA A 439 15.33 13.62 -0.80
C ALA A 439 16.03 12.26 -0.87
N ARG A 440 17.14 12.15 -0.19
CA ARG A 440 17.91 10.91 -0.04
C ARG A 440 17.93 10.54 1.42
N PRO A 441 17.85 9.24 1.76
CA PRO A 441 18.13 8.84 3.13
C PRO A 441 19.53 9.29 3.57
N VAL A 442 19.61 10.02 4.67
CA VAL A 442 20.88 10.42 5.28
C VAL A 442 21.23 9.43 6.37
N TYR A 443 22.30 8.69 6.19
CA TYR A 443 22.76 7.70 7.15
C TYR A 443 23.22 8.35 8.44
N LEU A 444 22.59 8.01 9.56
CA LEU A 444 22.93 8.52 10.89
C LEU A 444 23.97 7.65 11.58
N GLY A 445 23.90 6.34 11.42
CA GLY A 445 24.87 5.44 11.98
C GLY A 445 24.34 4.06 12.38
N LEU A 446 25.27 3.27 12.93
CA LEU A 446 25.04 1.94 13.48
C LEU A 446 24.78 2.06 14.98
N LEU A 447 23.67 1.50 15.46
CA LEU A 447 23.42 1.38 16.90
C LEU A 447 24.37 0.31 17.48
N LYS A 448 25.10 0.69 18.51
CA LYS A 448 26.10 -0.16 19.17
C LYS A 448 25.54 -0.73 20.47
N THR A 449 26.03 -1.90 20.86
CA THR A 449 25.68 -2.54 22.14
C THR A 449 25.81 -1.55 23.28
N SER A 450 24.79 -1.47 24.09
CA SER A 450 24.67 -0.59 25.25
C SER A 450 24.05 -1.33 26.43
N PRO A 451 24.26 -0.86 27.65
CA PRO A 451 23.52 -1.36 28.81
C PRO A 451 22.01 -1.13 28.62
N ILE A 452 21.20 -2.06 29.14
CA ILE A 452 19.75 -1.84 29.24
C ILE A 452 19.52 -0.68 30.23
N PRO A 453 18.78 0.36 29.84
CA PRO A 453 18.46 1.45 30.75
C PRO A 453 17.70 0.98 31.98
N ALA A 454 18.04 1.52 33.16
CA ALA A 454 17.34 1.18 34.40
C ALA A 454 15.85 1.60 34.37
N ASN A 455 15.51 2.60 33.56
CA ASN A 455 14.16 3.09 33.34
C ASN A 455 13.50 2.56 32.06
N LEU A 456 13.82 1.33 31.65
CA LEU A 456 13.37 0.75 30.38
C LEU A 456 11.83 0.73 30.26
N GLU A 457 11.11 0.38 31.34
CA GLU A 457 9.64 0.41 31.33
C GLU A 457 9.10 1.81 31.03
N GLN A 458 9.65 2.83 31.68
CA GLN A 458 9.27 4.21 31.43
C GLN A 458 9.53 4.63 29.99
N LEU A 459 10.65 4.26 29.42
CA LEU A 459 10.99 4.54 28.01
C LEU A 459 10.02 3.84 27.05
N TYR A 460 9.74 2.58 27.32
CA TYR A 460 8.80 1.78 26.53
C TYR A 460 7.40 2.40 26.56
N GLU A 461 6.85 2.64 27.76
CA GLU A 461 5.51 3.19 27.92
C GLU A 461 5.42 4.61 27.33
N ALA A 462 6.44 5.47 27.52
CA ALA A 462 6.45 6.81 26.93
C ALA A 462 6.38 6.76 25.39
N THR A 463 7.10 5.84 24.77
CA THR A 463 7.05 5.67 23.31
C THR A 463 5.70 5.09 22.88
N CYS A 464 5.15 4.13 23.62
CA CYS A 464 3.83 3.58 23.33
C CYS A 464 2.73 4.64 23.43
N PHE A 465 2.72 5.46 24.47
CA PHE A 465 1.73 6.53 24.65
C PHE A 465 1.81 7.59 23.55
N ALA A 466 2.99 7.85 23.03
CA ALA A 466 3.21 8.83 21.97
C ALA A 466 2.94 8.29 20.55
N ALA A 467 2.75 6.96 20.40
CA ALA A 467 2.51 6.34 19.09
C ALA A 467 1.15 6.74 18.52
N ASP A 468 1.08 6.90 17.20
CA ASP A 468 -0.14 7.20 16.47
C ASP A 468 -0.86 5.89 16.09
N CYS A 469 -2.15 5.80 16.32
CA CYS A 469 -2.97 4.65 15.96
C CYS A 469 -4.12 4.99 15.00
N ASP A 470 -4.10 6.18 14.43
CA ASP A 470 -5.06 6.55 13.40
C ASP A 470 -4.95 5.57 12.20
N SER A 471 -6.02 5.47 11.44
CA SER A 471 -6.03 4.65 10.22
C SER A 471 -4.97 5.11 9.23
N LEU A 472 -4.51 4.18 8.40
CA LEU A 472 -3.54 4.50 7.35
C LEU A 472 -4.11 5.48 6.33
N GLU A 473 -5.40 5.40 6.05
CA GLU A 473 -6.11 6.35 5.19
C GLU A 473 -6.08 7.76 5.78
N ALA A 474 -6.35 7.89 7.08
CA ALA A 474 -6.27 9.19 7.78
C ALA A 474 -4.85 9.74 7.79
N GLN A 475 -3.84 8.91 8.02
CA GLN A 475 -2.43 9.30 7.95
C GLN A 475 -2.00 9.68 6.53
N SER A 476 -2.41 8.92 5.52
CA SER A 476 -2.16 9.22 4.11
C SER A 476 -2.83 10.51 3.68
N LEU A 477 -4.04 10.79 4.18
CA LEU A 477 -4.73 12.06 3.95
C LEU A 477 -3.95 13.24 4.55
N LYS A 478 -3.42 13.09 5.76
CA LYS A 478 -2.56 14.12 6.40
C LYS A 478 -1.29 14.35 5.57
N ARG A 479 -0.67 13.30 5.02
CA ARG A 479 0.52 13.38 4.17
C ARG A 479 0.23 14.03 2.83
N SER A 480 -0.83 13.63 2.17
CA SER A 480 -1.21 14.17 0.85
C SER A 480 -1.74 15.61 0.92
N GLY A 481 -2.14 16.06 2.12
CA GLY A 481 -2.61 17.43 2.36
C GLY A 481 -3.90 17.77 1.64
N ASP A 482 -4.22 19.05 1.61
CA ASP A 482 -5.37 19.57 0.88
C ASP A 482 -5.09 19.58 -0.62
N THR A 483 -5.87 18.81 -1.36
CA THR A 483 -5.79 18.81 -2.82
C THR A 483 -6.47 20.05 -3.41
N LYS A 484 -5.85 20.61 -4.46
CA LYS A 484 -6.43 21.69 -5.27
C LYS A 484 -7.12 21.16 -6.52
N VAL A 485 -7.12 19.85 -6.70
CA VAL A 485 -7.72 19.17 -7.87
C VAL A 485 -9.15 18.77 -7.53
N PRO A 486 -10.16 19.33 -8.21
CA PRO A 486 -11.58 19.06 -7.88
C PRO A 486 -11.96 17.58 -7.98
N GLU A 487 -11.42 16.85 -8.96
CA GLU A 487 -11.72 15.43 -9.18
C GLU A 487 -11.13 14.56 -8.05
N VAL A 488 -9.94 14.88 -7.58
CA VAL A 488 -9.34 14.22 -6.41
C VAL A 488 -10.16 14.50 -5.16
N LYS A 489 -10.58 15.75 -4.97
CA LYS A 489 -11.44 16.14 -3.85
C LYS A 489 -12.76 15.38 -3.88
N ALA A 490 -13.40 15.29 -5.04
CA ALA A 490 -14.67 14.57 -5.18
C ALA A 490 -14.54 13.08 -4.84
N ALA A 491 -13.44 12.43 -5.26
CA ALA A 491 -13.18 11.04 -4.93
C ALA A 491 -12.95 10.83 -3.41
N ARG A 492 -12.18 11.73 -2.77
CA ARG A 492 -11.99 11.75 -1.30
C ARG A 492 -13.32 11.91 -0.56
N ASP A 493 -14.11 12.89 -0.95
CA ASP A 493 -15.42 13.16 -0.33
C ASP A 493 -16.36 11.95 -0.50
N ALA A 494 -16.33 11.29 -1.67
CA ALA A 494 -17.13 10.10 -1.91
C ALA A 494 -16.76 8.93 -1.01
N PHE A 495 -15.46 8.76 -0.72
CA PHE A 495 -14.97 7.71 0.16
C PHE A 495 -15.24 8.03 1.64
N PHE A 496 -14.76 9.16 2.14
CA PHE A 496 -14.83 9.48 3.56
C PHE A 496 -16.25 9.74 4.09
N ASN A 497 -17.20 10.05 3.21
CA ASN A 497 -18.59 10.24 3.60
C ASN A 497 -19.44 8.97 3.52
N GLN A 498 -18.87 7.81 3.21
CA GLN A 498 -19.64 6.57 3.21
C GLN A 498 -19.72 5.96 4.63
N GLU A 499 -20.85 5.31 4.90
CA GLU A 499 -21.14 4.71 6.20
C GLU A 499 -20.06 3.70 6.62
N ALA A 500 -19.62 2.87 5.68
CA ALA A 500 -18.60 1.86 5.93
C ALA A 500 -17.28 2.44 6.47
N TYR A 501 -16.90 3.66 6.07
CA TYR A 501 -15.73 4.32 6.60
C TYR A 501 -15.99 5.00 7.95
N ILE A 502 -17.09 5.77 8.04
CA ILE A 502 -17.44 6.54 9.24
C ILE A 502 -17.52 5.65 10.48
N TYR A 503 -18.16 4.47 10.35
CA TYR A 503 -18.38 3.56 11.47
C TYR A 503 -17.33 2.45 11.59
N ARG A 504 -16.17 2.63 11.01
CA ARG A 504 -15.09 1.64 11.09
C ARG A 504 -14.35 1.63 12.42
N GLY A 505 -14.46 2.71 13.16
CA GLY A 505 -13.83 2.81 14.48
C GLY A 505 -12.29 2.92 14.43
N THR A 506 -11.74 3.42 13.33
CA THR A 506 -10.28 3.43 13.11
C THR A 506 -9.56 4.60 13.76
N GLU A 507 -10.27 5.61 14.23
CA GLU A 507 -9.68 6.82 14.79
C GLU A 507 -9.91 6.92 16.30
N SER A 508 -8.83 6.97 17.07
CA SER A 508 -8.89 7.04 18.54
C SER A 508 -9.59 8.30 19.08
N ARG A 509 -9.61 9.38 18.28
CA ARG A 509 -10.31 10.63 18.64
C ARG A 509 -11.82 10.45 18.81
N ALA A 510 -12.41 9.42 18.23
CA ALA A 510 -13.83 9.11 18.38
C ALA A 510 -14.25 8.87 19.83
N MET A 511 -13.30 8.51 20.71
CA MET A 511 -13.57 8.39 22.15
C MET A 511 -13.72 9.76 22.88
N PHE A 512 -13.33 10.86 22.22
CA PHE A 512 -13.22 12.19 22.84
C PHE A 512 -14.01 13.27 22.11
N ASP A 513 -14.65 12.96 20.99
CA ASP A 513 -15.34 13.93 20.13
C ASP A 513 -16.70 14.37 20.66
N GLY A 514 -17.24 13.62 21.61
CA GLY A 514 -18.54 13.90 22.22
C GLY A 514 -19.74 13.45 21.38
N ASP A 515 -19.50 12.78 20.27
CA ASP A 515 -20.55 12.15 19.45
C ASP A 515 -20.86 10.76 20.02
N SER A 516 -22.12 10.54 20.36
CA SER A 516 -22.57 9.27 20.95
C SER A 516 -22.63 8.12 19.97
N ASP A 517 -22.51 8.38 18.69
CA ASP A 517 -22.68 7.39 17.61
C ASP A 517 -21.35 6.98 16.97
N THR A 518 -20.29 7.75 17.18
CA THR A 518 -18.93 7.37 16.80
C THR A 518 -18.26 6.54 17.88
N TYR A 519 -17.31 5.71 17.50
CA TYR A 519 -16.54 4.89 18.44
C TYR A 519 -15.12 4.61 17.93
N PHE A 520 -14.24 4.29 18.84
CA PHE A 520 -12.94 3.70 18.56
C PHE A 520 -13.03 2.18 18.75
N ASP A 521 -12.72 1.42 17.68
CA ASP A 521 -12.58 -0.02 17.76
C ASP A 521 -11.19 -0.38 18.26
N ALA A 522 -11.07 -0.56 19.55
CA ALA A 522 -9.79 -0.83 20.18
C ALA A 522 -9.27 -2.26 19.93
N GLU A 523 -10.09 -3.16 19.39
CA GLU A 523 -9.71 -4.52 19.05
C GLU A 523 -9.40 -4.70 17.56
N SER A 524 -10.20 -4.11 16.70
CA SER A 524 -10.13 -4.30 15.26
C SER A 524 -9.07 -3.43 14.59
N LYS A 525 -7.83 -3.58 14.97
CA LYS A 525 -6.79 -3.00 14.14
C LYS A 525 -6.34 -3.98 13.08
N PHE A 526 -6.19 -3.47 11.86
CA PHE A 526 -5.53 -4.19 10.79
C PHE A 526 -4.16 -4.69 11.26
N MET A 527 -4.14 -5.85 11.40
CA MET A 527 -3.31 -6.99 11.68
C MET A 527 -1.86 -6.81 12.12
N ALA A 528 -1.03 -5.96 11.52
CA ALA A 528 0.39 -6.10 11.78
C ALA A 528 0.95 -5.13 12.81
N THR A 529 0.21 -4.14 13.17
CA THR A 529 0.65 -3.17 14.17
C THR A 529 0.29 -3.57 15.59
N ARG A 530 -0.54 -4.62 15.73
CA ARG A 530 -1.02 -5.09 17.02
C ARG A 530 -0.32 -6.36 17.44
N LEU A 531 0.34 -6.30 18.58
CA LEU A 531 0.80 -7.49 19.31
C LEU A 531 -0.39 -8.18 19.97
N ASP A 532 -0.34 -9.50 20.03
CA ASP A 532 -1.30 -10.27 20.83
C ASP A 532 -1.38 -9.69 22.25
N GLY A 533 -2.59 -9.33 22.69
CA GLY A 533 -2.81 -8.73 23.98
C GLY A 533 -2.56 -7.22 24.05
N GLY A 534 -2.98 -6.47 23.03
CA GLY A 534 -2.86 -5.01 22.99
C GLY A 534 -3.33 -4.31 24.28
N CYS A 535 -2.85 -3.13 24.52
CA CYS A 535 -3.14 -2.34 25.69
C CYS A 535 -3.71 -0.98 25.27
N LEU A 536 -4.90 -0.66 25.75
CA LEU A 536 -5.42 0.68 25.57
C LEU A 536 -4.61 1.65 26.46
N ARG A 537 -4.00 2.65 25.83
CA ARG A 537 -3.28 3.73 26.48
C ARG A 537 -3.94 5.05 26.15
N VAL A 538 -4.16 5.86 27.18
CA VAL A 538 -4.75 7.20 27.05
C VAL A 538 -3.84 8.20 27.73
N ASP A 539 -3.26 9.12 26.95
CA ASP A 539 -2.63 10.33 27.46
C ASP A 539 -3.70 11.43 27.59
N LEU A 540 -3.93 11.91 28.79
CA LEU A 540 -4.94 12.94 29.09
C LEU A 540 -4.48 14.35 28.67
N GLY A 541 -3.26 14.48 28.10
CA GLY A 541 -2.65 15.71 27.65
C GLY A 541 -1.89 16.47 28.73
N LYS A 542 -2.33 16.42 29.96
CA LYS A 542 -1.64 16.94 31.16
C LYS A 542 -2.09 16.18 32.40
N GLU A 543 -1.46 16.47 33.53
CA GLU A 543 -1.81 15.90 34.82
C GLU A 543 -3.10 16.51 35.38
N TYR A 544 -3.97 15.65 35.93
CA TYR A 544 -5.22 16.00 36.58
C TYR A 544 -5.40 15.22 37.90
N ASP A 545 -6.09 15.82 38.88
CA ASP A 545 -6.58 15.11 40.06
C ASP A 545 -7.89 14.41 39.72
N ILE A 546 -7.86 13.09 39.64
CA ILE A 546 -8.94 12.26 39.09
C ILE A 546 -9.53 11.40 40.20
N SER A 547 -10.86 11.48 40.40
CA SER A 547 -11.58 10.57 41.28
C SER A 547 -11.92 9.24 40.60
N ARG A 548 -12.38 9.29 39.33
CA ARG A 548 -12.76 8.12 38.57
C ARG A 548 -12.66 8.39 37.06
N ILE A 549 -12.60 7.28 36.30
CA ILE A 549 -12.69 7.26 34.85
C ILE A 549 -13.86 6.37 34.46
N GLU A 550 -14.67 6.83 33.51
CA GLU A 550 -15.77 6.11 32.92
C GLU A 550 -15.47 5.84 31.43
N ILE A 551 -15.68 4.58 31.00
CA ILE A 551 -15.49 4.15 29.63
C ILE A 551 -16.80 3.50 29.14
N GLU A 552 -17.45 4.13 28.15
CA GLU A 552 -18.66 3.59 27.54
C GLU A 552 -18.30 2.73 26.34
N SER A 553 -18.81 1.50 26.32
CA SER A 553 -18.51 0.49 25.31
C SER A 553 -19.77 -0.21 24.82
N PHE A 554 -19.69 -0.81 23.63
CA PHE A 554 -20.71 -1.66 23.08
C PHE A 554 -20.62 -3.08 23.64
N VAL A 555 -21.75 -3.64 24.04
CA VAL A 555 -21.89 -5.05 24.43
C VAL A 555 -22.91 -5.70 23.52
N VAL A 556 -22.45 -6.60 22.68
CA VAL A 556 -23.28 -7.34 21.74
C VAL A 556 -24.23 -8.29 22.48
N ASN A 557 -25.47 -8.43 22.00
CA ASN A 557 -26.43 -9.37 22.58
C ASN A 557 -26.03 -10.83 22.31
N GLU A 558 -25.60 -11.11 21.07
CA GLU A 558 -25.11 -12.42 20.65
C GLU A 558 -23.77 -12.25 19.95
N PRO A 559 -22.67 -12.77 20.54
CA PRO A 559 -21.36 -12.73 19.91
C PRO A 559 -21.39 -13.38 18.51
N THR A 560 -20.70 -12.76 17.56
CA THR A 560 -20.56 -13.25 16.20
C THR A 560 -19.09 -13.56 15.91
N HIS A 561 -18.79 -14.02 14.70
CA HIS A 561 -17.41 -14.19 14.26
C HIS A 561 -16.64 -12.85 14.24
N GLU A 562 -17.32 -11.75 14.00
CA GLU A 562 -16.74 -10.41 13.81
C GLU A 562 -16.81 -9.55 15.09
N ILE A 563 -17.69 -9.88 16.02
CA ILE A 563 -17.84 -9.15 17.28
C ILE A 563 -17.81 -10.14 18.43
N ARG A 564 -16.82 -10.00 19.30
CA ARG A 564 -16.67 -10.78 20.49
C ARG A 564 -17.52 -10.24 21.65
N GLU A 565 -17.73 -11.07 22.64
CA GLU A 565 -18.29 -10.63 23.91
C GLU A 565 -17.36 -9.59 24.55
N ALA A 566 -17.92 -8.49 25.01
CA ALA A 566 -17.14 -7.44 25.65
C ALA A 566 -16.53 -7.94 26.96
N HIS A 567 -15.23 -7.72 27.09
CA HIS A 567 -14.47 -8.07 28.29
C HIS A 567 -14.12 -6.79 29.07
N PHE A 568 -14.56 -6.73 30.32
CA PHE A 568 -14.27 -5.61 31.22
C PHE A 568 -13.16 -6.01 32.19
N GLU A 569 -11.94 -5.56 31.93
CA GLU A 569 -10.80 -5.83 32.78
C GLU A 569 -11.03 -5.30 34.20
N PRO A 570 -10.73 -6.10 35.24
CA PRO A 570 -10.96 -5.70 36.62
C PRO A 570 -10.01 -4.60 37.12
N LEU A 571 -8.90 -4.38 36.42
CA LEU A 571 -7.84 -3.49 36.86
C LEU A 571 -7.25 -2.70 35.71
N ALA A 572 -7.41 -1.38 35.78
CA ALA A 572 -6.64 -0.42 35.00
C ALA A 572 -5.49 0.15 35.84
N GLN A 573 -4.60 0.89 35.24
CA GLN A 573 -3.52 1.57 35.92
C GLN A 573 -3.39 3.03 35.46
N VAL A 574 -2.97 3.89 36.37
CA VAL A 574 -2.74 5.32 36.10
C VAL A 574 -1.36 5.74 36.57
N SER A 575 -0.80 6.73 35.92
CA SER A 575 0.50 7.31 36.26
C SER A 575 0.55 8.81 35.95
N ALA A 576 1.33 9.55 36.72
CA ALA A 576 1.67 10.95 36.42
C ALA A 576 2.95 11.05 35.55
N ASP A 577 3.86 10.06 35.65
CA ASP A 577 5.24 10.14 35.17
C ASP A 577 5.72 8.94 34.34
N LEU A 578 4.83 7.96 34.07
CA LEU A 578 5.12 6.69 33.38
C LEU A 578 6.09 5.75 34.12
N ALA A 579 6.59 6.17 35.28
CA ALA A 579 7.51 5.37 36.11
C ALA A 579 6.81 4.75 37.30
N ASN A 580 5.86 5.50 37.88
CA ASN A 580 5.12 5.09 39.05
C ASN A 580 3.65 4.86 38.69
N TRP A 581 3.22 3.59 38.74
CA TRP A 581 1.88 3.19 38.39
C TRP A 581 1.05 2.90 39.64
N SER A 582 -0.17 3.40 39.66
CA SER A 582 -1.17 3.14 40.69
C SER A 582 -2.33 2.37 40.10
N ASP A 583 -2.83 1.40 40.84
CA ASP A 583 -3.96 0.59 40.42
C ASP A 583 -5.26 1.41 40.44
N ALA A 584 -6.07 1.24 39.42
CA ALA A 584 -7.41 1.79 39.26
C ALA A 584 -8.42 0.65 39.09
N PRO A 585 -8.98 0.11 40.19
CA PRO A 585 -9.88 -1.02 40.13
C PRO A 585 -11.23 -0.66 39.49
N LEU A 586 -11.80 -1.62 38.77
CA LEU A 586 -13.16 -1.55 38.25
C LEU A 586 -14.15 -1.51 39.43
N HIS A 587 -14.92 -0.45 39.55
CA HIS A 587 -15.96 -0.29 40.54
C HIS A 587 -17.24 -1.05 40.14
N GLY A 588 -17.60 -0.99 38.88
CA GLY A 588 -18.77 -1.66 38.33
C GLY A 588 -19.01 -1.33 36.86
N VAL A 589 -19.96 -2.05 36.30
CA VAL A 589 -20.42 -1.86 34.91
C VAL A 589 -21.92 -1.65 34.95
N GLU A 590 -22.39 -0.54 34.39
CA GLU A 590 -23.81 -0.18 34.32
C GLU A 590 -24.25 -0.11 32.85
N THR A 591 -25.46 -0.62 32.56
CA THR A 591 -26.07 -0.46 31.24
C THR A 591 -26.59 0.99 31.13
N THR A 592 -26.02 1.75 30.19
CA THR A 592 -26.41 3.13 29.92
C THR A 592 -27.48 3.25 28.83
N LEU A 593 -27.54 2.27 27.92
CA LEU A 593 -28.58 2.16 26.90
C LEU A 593 -28.91 0.69 26.63
N ASP A 594 -30.17 0.29 26.87
CA ASP A 594 -30.60 -1.11 26.82
C ASP A 594 -30.68 -1.70 25.39
N SER A 595 -30.83 -0.86 24.37
CA SER A 595 -30.89 -1.30 22.98
C SER A 595 -30.15 -0.29 22.11
N TYR A 596 -29.13 -0.78 21.42
CA TYR A 596 -28.35 -0.01 20.48
C TYR A 596 -27.94 -0.90 19.31
N THR A 597 -27.89 -0.35 18.12
CA THR A 597 -27.50 -1.06 16.90
C THR A 597 -26.29 -0.38 16.30
N ILE A 598 -25.22 -1.11 16.09
CA ILE A 598 -24.05 -0.62 15.38
C ILE A 598 -23.96 -1.22 13.98
N PRO A 599 -23.51 -0.47 13.00
CA PRO A 599 -23.08 -1.03 11.73
C PRO A 599 -21.80 -1.85 11.96
N VAL A 600 -21.76 -3.02 11.36
CA VAL A 600 -20.61 -3.92 11.40
C VAL A 600 -20.09 -4.09 9.99
N ILE A 601 -18.82 -3.82 9.80
CA ILE A 601 -18.15 -4.06 8.52
C ILE A 601 -17.61 -5.47 8.58
N LEU A 602 -18.26 -6.38 7.85
CA LEU A 602 -17.81 -7.76 7.73
C LEU A 602 -16.56 -7.81 6.86
N ALA A 603 -15.43 -8.17 7.45
CA ALA A 603 -14.12 -8.15 6.81
C ALA A 603 -14.04 -9.00 5.52
N SER A 604 -14.90 -10.02 5.40
CA SER A 604 -14.90 -10.93 4.24
C SER A 604 -15.91 -10.58 3.16
N VAL A 605 -16.87 -9.70 3.41
CA VAL A 605 -18.02 -9.51 2.50
C VAL A 605 -18.32 -8.03 2.22
N HIS A 606 -17.58 -7.10 2.77
CA HIS A 606 -17.72 -5.65 2.56
C HIS A 606 -19.15 -5.11 2.70
N LEU A 607 -19.95 -5.84 3.44
CA LEU A 607 -21.31 -5.47 3.78
C LEU A 607 -21.29 -4.76 5.12
N THR A 608 -21.96 -3.64 5.16
CA THR A 608 -22.41 -3.09 6.43
C THR A 608 -23.60 -3.93 6.88
N ASP A 609 -23.38 -4.83 7.81
CA ASP A 609 -24.46 -5.47 8.54
C ASP A 609 -24.73 -4.71 9.84
N HIS A 610 -25.78 -5.02 10.53
CA HIS A 610 -26.15 -4.34 11.76
C HIS A 610 -26.17 -5.35 12.90
N CYS A 611 -25.48 -5.01 13.99
CA CYS A 611 -25.40 -5.83 15.18
C CYS A 611 -26.16 -5.17 16.34
N GLU A 612 -27.08 -5.92 16.94
CA GLU A 612 -27.83 -5.45 18.10
C GLU A 612 -27.08 -5.71 19.40
N GLY A 613 -27.14 -4.75 20.28
CA GLY A 613 -26.51 -4.82 21.57
C GLY A 613 -26.99 -3.72 22.51
N LYS A 614 -26.18 -3.40 23.45
CA LYS A 614 -26.41 -2.35 24.45
C LYS A 614 -25.14 -1.55 24.67
N LYS A 615 -25.27 -0.34 25.20
CA LYS A 615 -24.14 0.43 25.70
C LYS A 615 -24.00 0.21 27.21
N CYS A 616 -22.77 -0.03 27.64
CA CYS A 616 -22.43 -0.18 29.03
C CYS A 616 -21.25 0.72 29.40
N THR A 617 -21.35 1.32 30.57
CA THR A 617 -20.27 2.15 31.13
C THR A 617 -19.55 1.41 32.24
N ALA A 618 -18.26 1.18 32.05
CA ALA A 618 -17.34 0.69 33.07
C ALA A 618 -16.77 1.87 33.85
N THR A 619 -16.85 1.83 35.19
CA THR A 619 -16.32 2.87 36.08
C THR A 619 -15.08 2.35 36.80
N TYR A 620 -13.95 3.02 36.61
CA TYR A 620 -12.68 2.75 37.29
C TYR A 620 -12.44 3.79 38.38
N THR A 621 -12.15 3.35 39.61
CA THR A 621 -11.83 4.22 40.73
C THR A 621 -10.35 4.59 40.67
N VAL A 622 -10.03 5.88 40.60
CA VAL A 622 -8.65 6.38 40.48
C VAL A 622 -8.15 7.01 41.79
N ASN A 623 -8.76 8.06 42.24
CA ASN A 623 -8.39 8.81 43.47
C ASN A 623 -6.91 9.21 43.53
N ALA A 624 -6.36 9.66 42.42
CA ALA A 624 -4.95 10.02 42.28
C ALA A 624 -4.75 11.16 41.28
N SER A 625 -3.60 11.80 41.35
CA SER A 625 -3.13 12.68 40.30
C SER A 625 -2.50 11.86 39.18
N ALA A 626 -2.99 12.01 37.94
CA ALA A 626 -2.54 11.22 36.79
C ALA A 626 -2.65 11.98 35.49
N ARG A 627 -1.74 11.66 34.58
CA ARG A 627 -1.79 12.05 33.18
C ARG A 627 -2.03 10.86 32.26
N TYR A 628 -1.58 9.70 32.66
CA TYR A 628 -1.58 8.50 31.83
C TYR A 628 -2.48 7.43 32.39
N PHE A 629 -3.28 6.82 31.52
CA PHE A 629 -4.15 5.70 31.85
C PHE A 629 -3.81 4.52 30.92
N ARG A 630 -3.70 3.30 31.45
CA ARG A 630 -3.57 2.09 30.65
C ARG A 630 -4.52 1.00 31.12
N LEU A 631 -5.08 0.28 30.13
CA LEU A 631 -5.97 -0.86 30.36
C LEU A 631 -5.50 -2.01 29.48
N PRO A 632 -4.93 -3.10 30.06
CA PRO A 632 -4.64 -4.34 29.33
C PRO A 632 -5.95 -4.94 28.81
N CYS A 633 -5.96 -5.53 27.65
CA CYS A 633 -7.15 -6.13 27.01
C CYS A 633 -8.35 -5.18 26.97
N PRO A 634 -8.31 -4.14 26.12
CA PRO A 634 -9.39 -3.15 26.06
C PRO A 634 -10.70 -3.75 25.55
N MET A 635 -11.81 -3.12 25.92
CA MET A 635 -13.12 -3.37 25.36
C MET A 635 -13.12 -3.09 23.85
N ASP A 636 -13.97 -3.78 23.09
CA ASP A 636 -13.96 -3.72 21.64
C ASP A 636 -14.22 -2.30 21.10
N ARG A 637 -15.42 -1.78 21.36
CA ARG A 637 -15.86 -0.51 20.76
C ARG A 637 -16.12 0.49 21.85
N ILE A 638 -15.29 1.53 21.88
CA ILE A 638 -15.30 2.55 22.91
C ILE A 638 -15.93 3.83 22.37
N PHE A 639 -17.14 4.17 22.83
CA PHE A 639 -17.85 5.39 22.44
C PHE A 639 -17.36 6.62 23.17
N SER A 640 -17.00 6.48 24.45
CA SER A 640 -16.51 7.62 25.21
C SER A 640 -15.52 7.21 26.29
N PHE A 641 -14.60 8.12 26.56
CA PHE A 641 -13.70 8.09 27.70
C PHE A 641 -13.85 9.39 28.48
N THR A 642 -14.30 9.32 29.72
CA THR A 642 -14.57 10.48 30.55
C THR A 642 -13.86 10.39 31.89
N ALA A 643 -13.07 11.41 32.22
CA ALA A 643 -12.46 11.55 33.53
C ALA A 643 -13.22 12.56 34.40
N TYR A 644 -13.26 12.33 35.72
CA TYR A 644 -13.94 13.16 36.69
C TYR A 644 -12.97 13.62 37.77
N ASP A 645 -13.11 14.91 38.18
CA ASP A 645 -12.32 15.50 39.24
C ASP A 645 -12.74 14.98 40.64
N MET A 646 -12.04 15.39 41.68
CA MET A 646 -12.30 14.99 43.06
C MET A 646 -13.66 15.48 43.58
N ASN A 647 -14.30 16.43 42.90
CA ASN A 647 -15.63 16.90 43.19
C ASN A 647 -16.73 16.22 42.39
N GLY A 648 -16.37 15.30 41.51
CA GLY A 648 -17.28 14.57 40.63
C GLY A 648 -17.69 15.32 39.34
N ASN A 649 -17.02 16.44 39.02
CA ASN A 649 -17.28 17.13 37.76
C ASN A 649 -16.48 16.49 36.63
N LYS A 650 -17.06 16.49 35.42
CA LYS A 650 -16.37 16.05 34.20
C LYS A 650 -15.16 16.97 33.93
N ILE A 651 -14.02 16.36 33.64
CA ILE A 651 -12.80 17.09 33.29
C ILE A 651 -12.82 17.31 31.76
N ASP A 652 -12.55 18.56 31.38
CA ASP A 652 -12.27 18.91 29.99
C ASP A 652 -10.80 18.58 29.69
N LEU A 653 -10.56 17.50 28.93
CA LEU A 653 -9.23 16.99 28.64
C LEU A 653 -8.53 17.87 27.60
N CYS A 654 -7.26 18.16 27.83
CA CYS A 654 -6.46 19.03 26.97
C CYS A 654 -5.73 18.18 25.90
N ALA A 655 -6.28 18.11 24.70
CA ALA A 655 -5.71 17.34 23.57
C ALA A 655 -5.41 15.89 23.96
N PRO A 656 -6.42 15.11 24.39
CA PRO A 656 -6.22 13.71 24.73
C PRO A 656 -5.78 12.90 23.51
N HIS A 657 -4.97 11.88 23.76
CA HIS A 657 -4.49 10.96 22.73
C HIS A 657 -4.63 9.52 23.23
N ALA A 658 -5.03 8.61 22.36
CA ALA A 658 -5.14 7.21 22.73
C ALA A 658 -4.59 6.31 21.61
N ASN A 659 -4.13 5.13 22.01
CA ASN A 659 -3.79 4.04 21.09
C ASN A 659 -3.90 2.67 21.77
N ASN A 660 -3.80 1.62 20.96
CA ASN A 660 -3.86 0.23 21.40
C ASN A 660 -2.79 -0.64 20.72
N LEU A 661 -1.71 -0.05 20.27
CA LEU A 661 -0.79 -0.66 19.32
C LEU A 661 0.12 -1.74 19.89
N LEU A 662 0.52 -1.64 21.14
CA LEU A 662 1.58 -2.46 21.70
C LEU A 662 1.13 -3.14 22.99
N ALA A 663 1.67 -4.36 23.23
CA ALA A 663 1.40 -5.11 24.46
C ALA A 663 1.84 -4.33 25.71
N PRO A 664 1.28 -4.62 26.89
CA PRO A 664 1.79 -4.11 28.15
C PRO A 664 3.25 -4.51 28.36
N PHE A 665 4.02 -3.68 29.09
CA PHE A 665 5.45 -3.91 29.32
C PHE A 665 5.74 -5.27 29.99
N ASP A 666 4.89 -5.73 30.88
CA ASP A 666 5.03 -7.03 31.57
C ASP A 666 4.93 -8.24 30.62
N LYS A 667 4.39 -8.06 29.43
CA LYS A 667 4.34 -9.09 28.38
C LYS A 667 5.59 -9.08 27.49
N VAL A 668 6.49 -8.11 27.65
CA VAL A 668 7.72 -7.99 26.88
C VAL A 668 8.92 -8.15 27.84
N SER A 669 9.91 -8.94 27.42
CA SER A 669 11.15 -9.14 28.17
C SER A 669 12.32 -8.81 27.29
N PHE A 670 13.04 -7.73 27.62
CA PHE A 670 14.22 -7.32 26.87
C PHE A 670 15.49 -7.75 27.60
N ILE A 671 16.38 -8.42 26.89
CA ILE A 671 17.64 -8.96 27.45
C ILE A 671 18.88 -8.26 26.91
N SER A 672 18.76 -7.46 25.85
CA SER A 672 19.87 -6.70 25.29
C SER A 672 19.40 -5.38 24.70
N ALA A 673 20.34 -4.43 24.62
CA ALA A 673 20.07 -3.10 24.08
C ALA A 673 21.21 -2.63 23.17
N ARG A 674 20.84 -1.76 22.23
CA ARG A 674 21.78 -0.97 21.41
C ARG A 674 21.35 0.48 21.40
N SER A 675 22.30 1.39 21.27
CA SER A 675 22.00 2.81 21.20
C SER A 675 22.94 3.57 20.27
N LEU A 676 22.47 4.73 19.85
CA LEU A 676 23.23 5.73 19.09
C LEU A 676 22.80 7.11 19.54
N THR A 677 23.78 7.94 19.90
CA THR A 677 23.55 9.36 20.08
C THR A 677 24.08 10.08 18.84
N VAL A 678 23.27 10.92 18.21
CA VAL A 678 23.62 11.54 16.93
C VAL A 678 23.02 12.93 16.81
N THR A 679 23.74 13.84 16.14
CA THR A 679 23.20 15.15 15.73
C THR A 679 22.46 15.00 14.41
N LEU A 680 21.22 15.45 14.36
CA LEU A 680 20.41 15.40 13.15
C LEU A 680 20.90 16.42 12.10
N PRO A 681 20.66 16.18 10.80
CA PRO A 681 20.90 17.19 9.75
C PRO A 681 20.13 18.49 10.02
N GLU A 682 20.63 19.60 9.47
CA GLU A 682 19.96 20.92 9.58
C GLU A 682 18.93 21.16 8.46
N ASP A 683 18.93 20.34 7.41
CA ASP A 683 18.31 20.62 6.12
C ASP A 683 17.26 19.60 5.64
N TYR A 684 16.60 18.87 6.57
CA TYR A 684 15.47 18.03 6.20
C TYR A 684 14.16 18.83 6.06
N ALA A 685 13.27 18.36 5.17
CA ALA A 685 11.97 18.98 4.96
C ALA A 685 10.94 18.65 6.06
N ASP A 686 9.85 19.41 6.09
CA ASP A 686 8.71 19.10 6.94
C ASP A 686 8.08 17.75 6.49
N GLY A 687 7.80 16.89 7.45
CA GLY A 687 7.32 15.53 7.19
C GLY A 687 8.43 14.48 7.06
N ALA A 688 9.70 14.86 7.21
CA ALA A 688 10.80 13.91 7.35
C ALA A 688 10.65 13.05 8.61
N TYR A 689 11.29 11.89 8.59
CA TYR A 689 11.26 10.94 9.69
C TYR A 689 12.62 10.26 9.87
N ILE A 690 12.85 9.72 11.07
CA ILE A 690 13.93 8.78 11.31
C ILE A 690 13.40 7.37 11.05
N ALA A 691 14.10 6.62 10.21
CA ALA A 691 13.92 5.19 10.07
C ALA A 691 15.00 4.45 10.87
N ILE A 692 14.58 3.53 11.73
CA ILE A 692 15.49 2.61 12.45
C ILE A 692 15.21 1.21 11.93
N GLY A 693 16.10 0.69 11.10
CA GLY A 693 15.99 -0.62 10.50
C GLY A 693 16.86 -1.66 11.21
N THR A 694 16.30 -2.85 11.40
CA THR A 694 16.97 -3.99 11.99
C THR A 694 17.03 -5.14 11.00
N ASP A 695 18.23 -5.68 10.76
CA ASP A 695 18.44 -6.82 9.88
C ASP A 695 18.98 -8.00 10.68
N GLY A 696 18.46 -9.20 10.40
CA GLY A 696 18.89 -10.44 11.03
C GLY A 696 17.81 -11.16 11.81
N ILE A 697 18.18 -12.21 12.50
CA ILE A 697 17.26 -13.06 13.26
C ILE A 697 16.95 -12.40 14.60
N HIS A 698 15.70 -12.02 14.83
CA HIS A 698 15.26 -11.37 16.06
C HIS A 698 14.01 -12.03 16.69
N GLY A 699 13.41 -13.02 16.05
CA GLY A 699 12.15 -13.64 16.48
C GLY A 699 10.93 -12.77 16.20
N ASP A 700 9.76 -13.31 16.40
CA ASP A 700 8.50 -12.57 16.27
C ASP A 700 8.48 -11.45 17.31
N GLU A 701 8.24 -10.22 16.88
CA GLU A 701 8.19 -9.03 17.74
C GLU A 701 9.44 -8.89 18.66
N GLY A 702 10.59 -9.39 18.20
CA GLY A 702 11.80 -9.47 19.01
C GLY A 702 12.54 -8.16 19.20
N VAL A 703 12.18 -7.10 18.48
CA VAL A 703 12.84 -5.79 18.49
C VAL A 703 11.84 -4.70 18.82
N TYR A 704 12.26 -3.73 19.59
CA TYR A 704 11.54 -2.50 19.85
C TYR A 704 12.47 -1.29 19.81
N CYS A 705 12.06 -0.20 19.16
CA CYS A 705 12.88 1.02 19.04
C CYS A 705 12.22 2.21 19.69
N THR A 706 13.03 3.11 20.25
CA THR A 706 12.61 4.37 20.84
C THR A 706 13.55 5.51 20.44
N ILE A 707 13.04 6.74 20.46
CA ILE A 707 13.84 7.98 20.30
C ILE A 707 13.60 8.91 21.44
N GLU A 708 14.68 9.46 22.00
CA GLU A 708 14.67 10.50 23.01
C GLU A 708 15.23 11.81 22.43
N TYR A 709 14.50 12.89 22.63
CA TYR A 709 14.88 14.25 22.28
C TYR A 709 14.45 15.22 23.39
N ASP A 710 15.37 16.03 23.87
CA ASP A 710 15.15 17.02 24.93
C ASP A 710 14.41 16.45 26.18
N GLY A 711 14.81 15.23 26.58
CA GLY A 711 14.21 14.51 27.70
C GLY A 711 12.80 13.99 27.46
N LYS A 712 12.29 14.05 26.20
CA LYS A 712 10.99 13.53 25.80
C LYS A 712 11.16 12.32 24.87
N GLN A 713 10.25 11.39 24.99
CA GLN A 713 10.17 10.26 24.05
C GLN A 713 9.34 10.65 22.83
N ILE A 714 9.77 10.19 21.66
CA ILE A 714 9.03 10.34 20.42
C ILE A 714 8.43 8.98 20.11
N GLY A 715 7.14 8.93 19.93
CA GLY A 715 6.42 7.73 19.51
C GLY A 715 6.68 7.40 18.06
N ALA A 716 6.81 6.12 17.76
CA ALA A 716 6.77 5.66 16.39
C ALA A 716 5.39 5.96 15.79
N PHE A 717 5.34 6.67 14.66
CA PHE A 717 4.06 6.86 13.99
C PHE A 717 3.65 5.59 13.25
N ASP A 718 4.61 4.75 12.91
CA ASP A 718 4.36 3.41 12.43
C ASP A 718 5.55 2.48 12.62
N ARG A 719 5.30 1.20 12.41
CA ARG A 719 6.24 0.11 12.51
C ARG A 719 6.06 -0.82 11.33
N ALA A 720 7.01 -0.81 10.42
CA ALA A 720 7.02 -1.71 9.30
C ALA A 720 7.41 -3.13 9.72
N CYS A 721 6.50 -4.05 9.52
CA CYS A 721 6.82 -5.46 9.54
C CYS A 721 7.47 -5.90 8.24
N CYS A 722 8.04 -7.08 8.28
CA CYS A 722 8.66 -7.68 7.12
C CYS A 722 7.71 -8.42 6.20
N TYR A 723 6.44 -8.30 6.36
CA TYR A 723 5.46 -8.86 5.43
C TYR A 723 4.42 -7.81 5.07
N PRO A 724 3.90 -7.86 3.87
CA PRO A 724 2.74 -7.08 3.49
C PRO A 724 1.57 -7.48 4.37
N MET A 725 0.86 -6.50 4.88
CA MET A 725 -0.17 -6.69 5.89
C MET A 725 -1.28 -7.65 5.53
N ASN A 726 -1.69 -7.64 4.31
CA ASN A 726 -2.80 -8.45 3.84
C ASN A 726 -2.35 -9.68 3.09
N ASN A 727 -1.09 -10.03 3.19
CA ASN A 727 -0.61 -11.25 2.57
C ASN A 727 -0.61 -12.39 3.59
N TRP A 728 -1.66 -13.16 3.58
CA TRP A 728 -1.85 -14.33 4.41
C TRP A 728 -0.71 -15.35 4.32
N GLU A 729 -0.01 -15.38 3.18
CA GLU A 729 1.01 -16.37 2.88
C GLU A 729 2.35 -16.09 3.58
N TYR A 730 2.60 -14.83 3.97
CA TYR A 730 3.88 -14.42 4.53
C TYR A 730 3.90 -14.23 6.05
N LYS A 731 2.78 -14.34 6.72
CA LYS A 731 2.67 -14.19 8.18
C LYS A 731 3.68 -15.01 8.99
N ALA A 732 4.08 -16.16 8.48
CA ALA A 732 4.95 -17.09 9.20
C ALA A 732 6.46 -16.80 9.05
N LYS A 733 6.86 -15.79 8.29
CA LYS A 733 8.29 -15.57 7.94
C LYS A 733 8.89 -14.34 8.62
N THR A 734 8.18 -13.70 9.51
CA THR A 734 8.58 -12.43 10.14
C THR A 734 9.81 -12.55 11.03
N ALA A 735 10.00 -13.69 11.66
CA ALA A 735 11.08 -13.90 12.63
C ALA A 735 12.51 -13.71 12.08
N ASN A 736 12.69 -13.80 10.77
CA ASN A 736 13.98 -13.75 10.09
C ASN A 736 14.13 -12.55 9.15
N CYS A 737 13.21 -11.63 9.20
CA CYS A 737 13.18 -10.47 8.32
C CYS A 737 13.48 -9.21 9.13
N GLY A 738 13.86 -8.11 8.45
CA GLY A 738 14.10 -6.85 9.12
C GLY A 738 12.82 -6.17 9.60
N PHE A 739 12.92 -5.42 10.68
CA PHE A 739 11.92 -4.46 11.11
C PHE A 739 12.40 -3.04 10.85
N THR A 740 11.50 -2.15 10.51
CA THR A 740 11.78 -0.72 10.43
C THR A 740 10.77 0.06 11.25
N TYR A 741 11.27 0.87 12.17
CA TYR A 741 10.48 1.81 12.96
C TYR A 741 10.64 3.21 12.39
N TYR A 742 9.53 3.94 12.29
CA TYR A 742 9.47 5.30 11.74
C TYR A 742 9.05 6.29 12.81
N PHE A 743 9.81 7.37 12.93
CA PHE A 743 9.61 8.42 13.93
C PHE A 743 9.56 9.78 13.24
N LYS A 744 8.50 10.54 13.43
CA LYS A 744 8.36 11.87 12.83
C LYS A 744 9.39 12.84 13.37
N LEU A 745 9.96 13.62 12.47
CA LEU A 745 10.84 14.72 12.81
C LEU A 745 10.06 16.05 12.82
N THR A 746 10.42 16.91 13.75
CA THR A 746 9.86 18.24 13.86
C THR A 746 10.93 19.30 13.52
N PRO A 747 10.54 20.51 13.06
CA PRO A 747 11.50 21.55 12.68
C PRO A 747 12.49 21.97 13.77
N ASP A 748 12.09 21.90 15.04
CA ASP A 748 12.90 22.25 16.20
C ASP A 748 14.01 21.23 16.51
N MET A 749 13.94 20.03 15.92
CA MET A 749 14.95 18.99 16.05
C MET A 749 16.14 19.18 15.09
N LYS A 750 16.05 20.08 14.10
CA LYS A 750 17.10 20.34 13.11
C LYS A 750 18.41 20.74 13.80
N GLY A 751 19.51 20.04 13.47
CA GLY A 751 20.83 20.27 14.04
C GLY A 751 20.93 19.91 15.54
N LYS A 752 19.94 19.22 16.10
CA LYS A 752 19.94 18.84 17.52
C LYS A 752 20.38 17.41 17.73
N GLU A 753 20.84 17.14 18.94
CA GLU A 753 21.20 15.79 19.37
C GLU A 753 19.96 15.01 19.74
N VAL A 754 19.87 13.77 19.24
CA VAL A 754 18.86 12.77 19.56
C VAL A 754 19.52 11.48 20.00
N LYS A 755 18.81 10.70 20.81
CA LYS A 755 19.28 9.41 21.28
C LYS A 755 18.33 8.32 20.80
N LEU A 756 18.88 7.39 20.07
CA LEU A 756 18.17 6.25 19.46
C LEU A 756 18.47 5.00 20.27
N HIS A 757 17.44 4.19 20.52
CA HIS A 757 17.54 2.93 21.22
C HIS A 757 16.85 1.80 20.47
N ALA A 758 17.41 0.61 20.53
CA ALA A 758 16.77 -0.64 20.11
C ALA A 758 16.95 -1.68 21.22
N PHE A 759 15.85 -2.34 21.59
CA PHE A 759 15.78 -3.35 22.62
C PHE A 759 15.39 -4.68 22.02
N TYR A 760 15.97 -5.77 22.50
CA TYR A 760 15.80 -7.10 21.93
C TYR A 760 15.36 -8.09 23.00
N LYS A 761 14.35 -8.90 22.67
CA LYS A 761 13.84 -9.97 23.53
C LYS A 761 14.76 -11.18 23.57
N ASN A 762 15.56 -11.37 22.55
CA ASN A 762 16.42 -12.54 22.39
C ASN A 762 17.88 -12.14 22.24
N GLU A 763 18.81 -13.06 22.48
CA GLU A 763 20.18 -12.94 21.99
C GLU A 763 20.16 -13.11 20.47
N CYS A 764 20.12 -12.02 19.75
CA CYS A 764 20.00 -12.03 18.31
C CYS A 764 21.24 -11.49 17.62
N GLN A 765 21.55 -12.10 16.48
CA GLN A 765 22.54 -11.58 15.56
C GLN A 765 21.84 -10.58 14.63
N VAL A 766 21.60 -9.37 15.11
CA VAL A 766 20.99 -8.31 14.33
C VAL A 766 21.92 -7.14 14.15
N VAL A 767 21.79 -6.49 13.02
CA VAL A 767 22.40 -5.20 12.72
C VAL A 767 21.31 -4.15 12.70
N THR A 768 21.47 -3.09 13.49
CA THR A 768 20.49 -2.00 13.58
C THR A 768 21.13 -0.70 13.15
N ARG A 769 20.51 -0.05 12.17
CA ARG A 769 20.99 1.20 11.57
C ARG A 769 19.88 2.23 11.56
N ALA A 770 20.25 3.50 11.50
CA ALA A 770 19.32 4.60 11.45
C ALA A 770 19.62 5.58 10.31
N TRP A 771 18.57 6.14 9.76
CA TRP A 771 18.60 7.15 8.70
C TRP A 771 17.59 8.25 8.97
N VAL A 772 17.86 9.46 8.50
CA VAL A 772 16.84 10.45 8.23
C VAL A 772 16.33 10.23 6.81
N CYS A 773 15.03 10.08 6.67
CA CYS A 773 14.34 9.91 5.40
C CYS A 773 13.50 11.15 5.13
N ASP A 774 13.77 11.79 4.01
CA ASP A 774 13.09 12.99 3.56
C ASP A 774 12.59 12.74 2.13
N THR A 775 11.46 12.07 2.01
CA THR A 775 10.94 11.63 0.71
C THR A 775 9.85 12.53 0.13
N ASN A 776 9.43 13.57 0.87
CA ASN A 776 8.12 14.16 0.67
C ASN A 776 8.05 15.48 -0.08
N ASN A 777 9.16 16.16 -0.39
CA ASN A 777 9.10 17.48 -1.03
C ASN A 777 10.09 17.63 -2.19
N LYS A 778 9.66 17.17 -3.35
CA LYS A 778 10.40 17.38 -4.58
C LYS A 778 9.79 18.57 -5.33
N GLN A 779 10.21 19.78 -4.98
CA GLN A 779 9.82 20.95 -5.73
C GLN A 779 10.80 21.16 -6.88
N PRO A 780 10.33 21.29 -8.13
CA PRO A 780 11.21 21.59 -9.24
C PRO A 780 11.80 23.00 -9.09
N ILE A 781 13.06 23.17 -9.47
CA ILE A 781 13.70 24.49 -9.52
C ILE A 781 13.23 25.30 -10.74
N ALA A 782 12.72 24.63 -11.76
CA ALA A 782 12.11 25.25 -12.94
C ALA A 782 11.16 24.29 -13.64
N GLU A 783 10.18 24.83 -14.35
CA GLU A 783 9.39 24.12 -15.36
C GLU A 783 9.63 24.73 -16.73
N LEU A 784 9.88 23.90 -17.74
CA LEU A 784 10.12 24.32 -19.13
C LEU A 784 9.10 23.64 -20.04
N ASN A 785 8.53 24.38 -20.98
CA ASN A 785 7.70 23.81 -22.04
C ASN A 785 8.57 23.12 -23.09
N ILE A 786 8.03 22.09 -23.73
CA ILE A 786 8.74 21.31 -24.76
C ILE A 786 8.02 21.43 -26.09
#